data_7549bc3f7888c953d06881c83c23e64c
#
_entry.id   7549bc3f7888c953d06881c83c23e64c
#
_cell.length_a   1.000
_cell.length_b   1.000
_cell.length_c   1.000
_cell.angle_alpha   90.00
_cell.angle_beta   90.00
_cell.angle_gamma   90.00
#
_symmetry.space_group_name_H-M   'P 1'
#
loop_
_entity.id
_entity.type
_entity.pdbx_description
1 polymer ?
#
loop_
_entity_poly.entity_id
_entity_poly.type
_entity_poly.pdbx_seq_one_letter_code
_entity_poly.pdbx_strand_id
1 'polypeptide(L)'
;MHTQIRWLNIPLFLVLSLCCLVLTGPAQAQSSLSPGYAAGDAHLSPSARAGREIWFYATAFNDRFYTYSYAQRLGGGIDWYRILAANNKGDLFQAWGAVPDPDCCIPGDPNCSAKSLEETYGFQWCPGDAKLLQFVGREGYDKEDPACVFKDAPFDTTTPHGSVDQRQSACDLRFGTSTGALGLRKFPNPRFDPEKWRKLNGSLASWEAYGKFLSEDEKSGDSRFNRLFDGSIEPPFRIGMSCGACHISYDPLKPPADPNNPEWENIDGLVGNQYSRVSQMLASGMEPHVLEWQLIARARPGIVDTSALPMDTVSNPGTMNAIYNFDSRPKFLHRVLKWRKASACPEGPSATCWCEPQRTNKCWSRSEAMEPVNHILKGGEDSIGAAEAIQRVYFNIGSCAEQCWLNHVPDLRASDPAQRNYGQTPFDIGQCRRDCPSFRAIEDRLGNVVAFFQTARPADLHAARGITPQQLKAQLDSEFGAGSVELGRQVFVRACARCHSSQKQPYERVDFHAVVPDDPITPKRRVDFLSNENPIELRVVGTFAGRAMHSNHMPSRIWAEYAALDLRDRRVDPELREIMKGSGRGYYRPPSLLSVWAYAPFMHNNAIGPEVCGKPANKNNDFYSSPYVDQNDKPLANPPPCLPFDSSVEGRYQLFKLSMEQLLYPDKRPRKVTLADEDIIVDVAPNVTVLDGVEAGLSIKIPKGTPALKLNSLRYKDMLQDIVLMLRDPDRLEAKYKDILSPERRRELVQGLQQVRAELKPGLTFDLTKASDDFIQAYYSNVLGRVENGGHTFGKDLSDREKQALIAFLATL
;
A
#
# COMPACT_ATOMS: atom_id res chain seq x y z
N MET A 1 -42.30 45.10 -70.46
CA MET A 1 -43.00 44.91 -69.15
C MET A 1 -42.01 44.79 -68.05
N HIS A 2 -41.83 45.83 -67.29
CA HIS A 2 -40.88 45.99 -66.22
C HIS A 2 -41.45 45.43 -64.94
N THR A 3 -40.71 44.60 -64.22
CA THR A 3 -41.01 44.26 -62.84
C THR A 3 -39.81 44.58 -62.00
N GLN A 4 -39.94 45.58 -61.16
CA GLN A 4 -38.90 46.04 -60.24
C GLN A 4 -38.71 45.05 -59.07
N ILE A 5 -37.49 44.71 -58.74
CA ILE A 5 -37.09 44.03 -57.56
C ILE A 5 -36.86 45.09 -56.47
N ARG A 6 -37.64 45.03 -55.40
CA ARG A 6 -37.43 45.83 -54.20
C ARG A 6 -36.41 45.13 -53.30
N TRP A 7 -35.32 45.82 -53.00
CA TRP A 7 -34.37 45.45 -51.94
C TRP A 7 -35.00 45.78 -50.58
N LEU A 8 -35.13 44.73 -49.71
CA LEU A 8 -35.39 44.91 -48.27
C LEU A 8 -34.08 45.19 -47.54
N ASN A 9 -33.95 46.40 -46.98
CA ASN A 9 -32.92 46.77 -46.04
C ASN A 9 -33.19 46.06 -44.74
N ILE A 10 -32.44 44.99 -44.44
CA ILE A 10 -32.36 44.39 -43.13
C ILE A 10 -31.31 45.18 -42.35
N PRO A 11 -31.63 45.72 -41.18
CA PRO A 11 -30.66 46.53 -40.42
C PRO A 11 -29.47 45.68 -39.94
N LEU A 12 -28.34 46.26 -40.17
CA LEU A 12 -26.99 45.67 -39.80
C LEU A 12 -26.86 45.23 -38.33
N PHE A 13 -27.79 45.70 -37.49
CA PHE A 13 -27.79 45.32 -36.05
C PHE A 13 -28.24 43.86 -35.74
N LEU A 14 -29.01 43.22 -36.60
CA LEU A 14 -29.45 41.84 -36.38
C LEU A 14 -28.38 40.81 -36.76
N VAL A 15 -27.48 41.15 -37.67
CA VAL A 15 -26.38 40.24 -38.07
C VAL A 15 -25.29 40.23 -37.04
N LEU A 16 -25.02 41.32 -36.35
CA LEU A 16 -24.04 41.35 -35.24
C LEU A 16 -24.55 40.63 -33.99
N SER A 17 -25.83 40.63 -33.69
CA SER A 17 -26.41 39.88 -32.59
C SER A 17 -26.43 38.37 -32.85
N LEU A 18 -26.60 37.94 -34.12
CA LEU A 18 -26.52 36.50 -34.44
C LEU A 18 -25.08 35.95 -34.45
N CYS A 19 -24.08 36.76 -34.84
CA CYS A 19 -22.68 36.39 -34.74
C CYS A 19 -22.18 36.28 -33.29
N CYS A 20 -22.72 37.08 -32.37
CA CYS A 20 -22.38 36.95 -30.94
C CYS A 20 -23.07 35.77 -30.24
N LEU A 21 -24.20 35.27 -30.77
CA LEU A 21 -24.90 34.12 -30.21
C LEU A 21 -24.33 32.75 -30.66
N VAL A 22 -23.54 32.74 -31.72
CA VAL A 22 -22.86 31.51 -32.19
C VAL A 22 -21.49 31.29 -31.53
N LEU A 23 -20.95 32.28 -30.79
CA LEU A 23 -19.68 32.20 -30.10
C LEU A 23 -19.77 31.89 -28.59
N THR A 24 -20.97 31.79 -28.03
CA THR A 24 -21.17 31.21 -26.72
C THR A 24 -21.58 29.74 -26.90
N GLY A 25 -20.64 28.94 -27.39
CA GLY A 25 -20.69 27.51 -27.12
C GLY A 25 -20.78 27.33 -25.61
N PRO A 26 -21.41 26.26 -25.12
CA PRO A 26 -21.42 26.00 -23.70
C PRO A 26 -19.98 26.12 -23.21
N ALA A 27 -19.77 26.97 -22.22
CA ALA A 27 -18.48 27.07 -21.56
C ALA A 27 -18.14 25.64 -21.19
N GLN A 28 -17.22 25.02 -21.90
CA GLN A 28 -16.61 23.78 -21.47
C GLN A 28 -16.16 24.07 -20.05
N ALA A 29 -16.74 23.38 -19.09
CA ALA A 29 -16.24 23.40 -17.75
C ALA A 29 -14.74 23.05 -17.88
N GLN A 30 -13.90 24.08 -17.79
CA GLN A 30 -12.46 23.87 -17.79
C GLN A 30 -12.21 22.91 -16.66
N SER A 31 -11.65 21.75 -16.99
CA SER A 31 -11.20 20.82 -15.98
C SER A 31 -10.27 21.59 -15.04
N SER A 32 -10.37 21.36 -13.76
CA SER A 32 -9.45 21.92 -12.76
C SER A 32 -8.03 21.35 -12.90
N LEU A 33 -7.84 20.45 -13.85
CA LEU A 33 -6.57 19.80 -14.15
C LEU A 33 -5.63 20.77 -14.85
N SER A 34 -4.39 20.81 -14.42
CA SER A 34 -3.39 21.69 -15.00
C SER A 34 -3.04 21.28 -16.44
N PRO A 35 -2.56 22.22 -17.26
CA PRO A 35 -2.07 21.92 -18.60
C PRO A 35 -0.95 20.87 -18.60
N GLY A 36 -0.07 20.85 -17.60
CA GLY A 36 1.02 19.87 -17.45
C GLY A 36 0.48 18.46 -17.21
N TYR A 37 -0.47 18.30 -16.30
CA TYR A 37 -1.15 17.03 -16.12
C TYR A 37 -1.88 16.58 -17.40
N ALA A 38 -2.64 17.47 -18.02
CA ALA A 38 -3.41 17.16 -19.23
C ALA A 38 -2.51 16.77 -20.42
N ALA A 39 -1.30 17.29 -20.51
CA ALA A 39 -0.34 16.90 -21.55
C ALA A 39 0.01 15.41 -21.48
N GLY A 40 0.08 14.83 -20.30
CA GLY A 40 0.29 13.39 -20.11
C GLY A 40 -0.88 12.52 -20.59
N ASP A 41 -2.04 13.11 -20.84
CA ASP A 41 -3.24 12.40 -21.32
C ASP A 41 -3.33 12.30 -22.85
N ALA A 42 -2.50 13.04 -23.59
CA ALA A 42 -2.66 13.24 -25.03
C ALA A 42 -2.63 11.93 -25.84
N HIS A 43 -1.93 10.92 -25.37
CA HIS A 43 -1.82 9.62 -26.04
C HIS A 43 -2.77 8.56 -25.46
N LEU A 44 -3.53 8.90 -24.42
CA LEU A 44 -4.40 7.95 -23.73
C LEU A 44 -5.78 7.88 -24.39
N SER A 45 -6.33 6.67 -24.44
CA SER A 45 -7.76 6.54 -24.76
C SER A 45 -8.59 7.23 -23.68
N PRO A 46 -9.81 7.67 -23.96
CA PRO A 46 -10.68 8.29 -22.95
C PRO A 46 -10.87 7.41 -21.69
N SER A 47 -10.96 6.08 -21.85
CA SER A 47 -11.06 5.17 -20.71
C SER A 47 -9.78 5.15 -19.88
N ALA A 48 -8.61 5.10 -20.53
CA ALA A 48 -7.34 5.13 -19.85
C ALA A 48 -7.09 6.48 -19.15
N ARG A 49 -7.52 7.59 -19.75
CA ARG A 49 -7.47 8.92 -19.17
C ARG A 49 -8.31 9.00 -17.89
N ALA A 50 -9.55 8.54 -17.95
CA ALA A 50 -10.40 8.45 -16.77
C ALA A 50 -9.80 7.53 -15.70
N GLY A 51 -9.18 6.42 -16.10
CA GLY A 51 -8.46 5.53 -15.21
C GLY A 51 -7.26 6.19 -14.54
N ARG A 52 -6.48 7.00 -15.27
CA ARG A 52 -5.37 7.78 -14.74
C ARG A 52 -5.84 8.78 -13.69
N GLU A 53 -6.92 9.50 -13.98
CA GLU A 53 -7.48 10.46 -13.03
C GLU A 53 -7.97 9.78 -11.74
N ILE A 54 -8.67 8.65 -11.86
CA ILE A 54 -9.08 7.85 -10.70
C ILE A 54 -7.84 7.42 -9.89
N TRP A 55 -6.81 6.96 -10.54
CA TRP A 55 -5.59 6.48 -9.91
C TRP A 55 -4.85 7.57 -9.13
N PHE A 56 -4.76 8.77 -9.70
CA PHE A 56 -4.09 9.91 -9.08
C PHE A 56 -4.92 10.53 -7.95
N TYR A 57 -6.24 10.64 -8.11
CA TYR A 57 -7.04 11.54 -7.28
C TYR A 57 -8.15 10.87 -6.48
N ALA A 58 -8.67 9.72 -6.92
CA ALA A 58 -9.81 9.12 -6.24
C ALA A 58 -9.40 8.40 -4.95
N THR A 59 -9.87 8.92 -3.81
CA THR A 59 -9.63 8.33 -2.49
C THR A 59 -10.72 7.34 -2.10
N ALA A 60 -11.80 7.27 -2.86
CA ALA A 60 -12.98 6.46 -2.55
C ALA A 60 -13.48 6.66 -1.10
N PHE A 61 -13.48 7.92 -0.65
CA PHE A 61 -14.00 8.37 0.65
C PHE A 61 -13.26 7.80 1.87
N ASN A 62 -11.99 7.44 1.74
CA ASN A 62 -11.22 6.93 2.86
C ASN A 62 -10.62 8.01 3.78
N ASP A 63 -10.91 9.29 3.53
CA ASP A 63 -10.47 10.40 4.37
C ASP A 63 -10.95 10.28 5.83
N ARG A 64 -12.18 9.79 6.05
CA ARG A 64 -12.69 9.52 7.38
C ARG A 64 -11.97 8.35 8.05
N PHE A 65 -11.61 7.33 7.27
CA PHE A 65 -10.84 6.22 7.79
C PHE A 65 -9.51 6.69 8.38
N TYR A 66 -8.73 7.45 7.63
CA TYR A 66 -7.43 7.92 8.08
C TYR A 66 -7.49 8.99 9.19
N THR A 67 -8.56 9.76 9.23
CA THR A 67 -8.71 10.80 10.26
C THR A 67 -9.20 10.24 11.59
N TYR A 68 -10.14 9.29 11.58
CA TYR A 68 -10.81 8.81 12.79
C TYR A 68 -10.60 7.32 13.04
N SER A 69 -11.04 6.48 12.10
CA SER A 69 -11.10 5.03 12.31
C SER A 69 -9.71 4.40 12.45
N TYR A 70 -8.73 4.95 11.77
CA TYR A 70 -7.34 4.49 11.84
C TYR A 70 -6.80 4.63 13.27
N ALA A 71 -6.89 5.82 13.84
CA ALA A 71 -6.44 6.07 15.21
C ALA A 71 -7.19 5.21 16.23
N GLN A 72 -8.49 5.03 16.01
CA GLN A 72 -9.33 4.18 16.85
C GLN A 72 -8.83 2.74 16.90
N ARG A 73 -8.40 2.21 15.77
CA ARG A 73 -8.01 0.79 15.64
C ARG A 73 -6.55 0.52 15.98
N LEU A 74 -5.70 1.51 15.81
CA LEU A 74 -4.25 1.35 15.93
C LEU A 74 -3.65 2.06 17.15
N GLY A 75 -4.47 2.67 18.00
CA GLY A 75 -3.99 3.34 19.20
C GLY A 75 -3.20 4.63 18.96
N GLY A 76 -3.14 5.15 17.75
CA GLY A 76 -2.48 6.40 17.40
C GLY A 76 -2.86 6.89 16.02
N GLY A 77 -2.91 8.21 15.85
CA GLY A 77 -3.28 8.86 14.59
C GLY A 77 -2.14 8.99 13.60
N ILE A 78 -2.46 9.52 12.43
CA ILE A 78 -1.47 9.95 11.44
C ILE A 78 -1.31 11.45 11.57
N ASP A 79 -0.12 11.90 11.85
CA ASP A 79 0.21 13.33 11.86
C ASP A 79 0.49 13.81 10.43
N TRP A 80 -0.58 14.10 9.71
CA TRP A 80 -0.48 14.58 8.34
C TRP A 80 0.24 15.92 8.21
N TYR A 81 0.15 16.78 9.23
CA TYR A 81 0.83 18.06 9.16
C TYR A 81 2.34 17.91 9.25
N ARG A 82 2.83 17.02 10.11
CA ARG A 82 4.25 16.67 10.19
C ARG A 82 4.83 16.27 8.83
N ILE A 83 4.02 15.63 7.99
CA ILE A 83 4.43 15.17 6.66
C ILE A 83 4.28 16.27 5.62
N LEU A 84 3.14 16.95 5.61
CA LEU A 84 2.60 17.73 4.49
C LEU A 84 2.60 19.24 4.72
N ALA A 85 3.14 19.72 5.84
CA ALA A 85 3.26 21.16 6.07
C ALA A 85 3.97 21.85 4.88
N ALA A 86 3.49 23.00 4.48
CA ALA A 86 4.01 23.73 3.32
C ALA A 86 5.53 23.92 3.37
N ASN A 87 6.08 24.16 4.57
CA ASN A 87 7.52 24.31 4.79
C ASN A 87 8.33 23.04 4.55
N ASN A 88 7.67 21.87 4.45
CA ASN A 88 8.34 20.59 4.18
C ASN A 88 8.48 20.32 2.67
N LYS A 89 7.96 21.19 1.79
CA LYS A 89 7.99 20.97 0.34
C LYS A 89 9.39 20.65 -0.17
N GLY A 90 10.40 21.39 0.26
CA GLY A 90 11.80 21.23 -0.16
C GLY A 90 12.48 19.94 0.31
N ASP A 91 11.88 19.21 1.23
CA ASP A 91 12.40 17.95 1.78
C ASP A 91 11.42 16.76 1.61
N LEU A 92 10.27 16.99 0.99
CA LEU A 92 9.19 16.02 0.95
C LEU A 92 9.62 14.65 0.39
N PHE A 93 10.38 14.66 -0.71
CA PHE A 93 10.91 13.42 -1.29
C PHE A 93 12.00 12.80 -0.40
N GLN A 94 12.99 13.57 0.02
CA GLN A 94 14.13 13.05 0.80
C GLN A 94 13.71 12.61 2.20
N ALA A 95 12.71 13.27 2.80
CA ALA A 95 12.23 12.92 4.13
C ALA A 95 11.24 11.75 4.12
N TRP A 96 10.31 11.74 3.15
CA TRP A 96 9.19 10.80 3.15
C TRP A 96 9.11 9.93 1.90
N GLY A 97 9.92 10.18 0.89
CA GLY A 97 9.81 9.52 -0.40
C GLY A 97 8.51 9.85 -1.13
N ALA A 98 7.81 10.89 -0.70
CA ALA A 98 6.58 11.33 -1.35
C ALA A 98 6.91 12.20 -2.55
N VAL A 99 6.17 12.03 -3.64
CA VAL A 99 6.36 12.81 -4.86
C VAL A 99 5.63 14.15 -4.73
N PRO A 100 6.34 15.29 -4.80
CA PRO A 100 5.69 16.60 -4.76
C PRO A 100 4.75 16.79 -5.95
N ASP A 101 3.65 17.48 -5.71
CA ASP A 101 2.72 17.90 -6.76
C ASP A 101 3.28 19.15 -7.45
N PRO A 102 3.56 19.09 -8.77
CA PRO A 102 4.13 20.21 -9.50
C PRO A 102 3.27 21.50 -9.49
N ASP A 103 1.95 21.33 -9.35
CA ASP A 103 1.01 22.44 -9.42
C ASP A 103 0.79 23.17 -8.10
N CYS A 104 1.39 22.68 -7.00
CA CYS A 104 1.25 23.28 -5.68
C CYS A 104 2.40 24.21 -5.34
N CYS A 105 2.08 25.29 -4.61
CA CYS A 105 3.06 26.29 -4.21
C CYS A 105 3.05 26.54 -2.69
N ILE A 106 4.13 27.13 -2.19
CA ILE A 106 4.21 27.55 -0.80
C ILE A 106 3.50 28.91 -0.66
N PRO A 107 2.51 29.05 0.25
CA PRO A 107 1.88 30.33 0.51
C PRO A 107 2.88 31.44 0.87
N GLY A 108 2.74 32.59 0.20
CA GLY A 108 3.67 33.69 0.34
C GLY A 108 4.76 33.78 -0.72
N ASP A 109 5.00 32.70 -1.48
CA ASP A 109 5.89 32.76 -2.64
C ASP A 109 5.32 33.69 -3.70
N PRO A 110 6.19 34.41 -4.48
CA PRO A 110 5.77 35.43 -5.45
C PRO A 110 4.72 34.95 -6.47
N ASN A 111 4.81 33.69 -6.86
CA ASN A 111 3.92 33.06 -7.85
C ASN A 111 2.77 32.29 -7.23
N CYS A 112 2.62 32.30 -5.90
CA CYS A 112 1.55 31.62 -5.21
C CYS A 112 0.35 32.53 -5.00
N SER A 113 -0.87 32.00 -5.21
CA SER A 113 -2.09 32.79 -5.03
C SER A 113 -2.37 33.07 -3.55
N ALA A 114 -2.11 32.10 -2.66
CA ALA A 114 -2.22 32.30 -1.21
C ALA A 114 -1.07 33.17 -0.70
N LYS A 115 -1.38 34.12 0.17
CA LYS A 115 -0.40 35.10 0.67
C LYS A 115 0.21 34.72 2.02
N SER A 116 -0.40 33.80 2.73
CA SER A 116 0.07 33.35 4.05
C SER A 116 -0.29 31.90 4.32
N LEU A 117 0.46 31.28 5.23
CA LEU A 117 0.14 29.93 5.73
C LEU A 117 -1.19 29.89 6.50
N GLU A 118 -1.64 31.00 7.07
CA GLU A 118 -2.93 31.11 7.74
C GLU A 118 -4.10 30.84 6.77
N GLU A 119 -3.99 31.31 5.51
CA GLU A 119 -5.03 31.12 4.50
C GLU A 119 -5.19 29.63 4.12
N THR A 120 -4.15 28.83 4.27
CA THR A 120 -4.11 27.43 3.88
C THR A 120 -4.03 26.47 5.06
N TYR A 121 -4.21 26.98 6.27
CA TYR A 121 -4.07 26.19 7.51
C TYR A 121 -2.72 25.46 7.60
N GLY A 122 -1.65 26.08 7.09
CA GLY A 122 -0.30 25.53 7.10
C GLY A 122 0.07 24.60 5.97
N PHE A 123 -0.84 24.27 5.05
CA PHE A 123 -0.57 23.43 3.88
C PHE A 123 -0.13 24.24 2.66
N GLN A 124 0.39 23.56 1.64
CA GLN A 124 0.63 24.14 0.34
C GLN A 124 -0.71 24.59 -0.30
N TRP A 125 -0.64 25.63 -1.11
CA TRP A 125 -1.74 26.04 -1.97
C TRP A 125 -1.71 25.24 -3.26
N CYS A 126 -2.84 24.63 -3.61
CA CYS A 126 -2.96 23.76 -4.77
C CYS A 126 -4.17 24.17 -5.64
N PRO A 127 -4.23 23.74 -6.90
CA PRO A 127 -5.41 23.97 -7.75
C PRO A 127 -6.70 23.49 -7.10
N GLY A 128 -7.73 24.34 -7.16
CA GLY A 128 -9.02 24.06 -6.55
C GLY A 128 -9.20 24.57 -5.12
N ASP A 129 -8.14 24.97 -4.43
CA ASP A 129 -8.20 25.41 -3.03
C ASP A 129 -9.09 26.62 -2.81
N ALA A 130 -9.11 27.56 -3.76
CA ALA A 130 -9.97 28.73 -3.67
C ALA A 130 -11.47 28.39 -3.46
N LYS A 131 -11.91 27.25 -4.00
CA LYS A 131 -13.28 26.76 -3.80
C LYS A 131 -13.38 25.87 -2.56
N LEU A 132 -12.43 24.97 -2.36
CA LEU A 132 -12.47 23.99 -1.29
C LEU A 132 -12.40 24.64 0.10
N LEU A 133 -11.54 25.63 0.27
CA LEU A 133 -11.34 26.29 1.57
C LEU A 133 -12.58 27.01 2.10
N GLN A 134 -13.52 27.37 1.22
CA GLN A 134 -14.78 28.00 1.62
C GLN A 134 -15.67 27.09 2.48
N PHE A 135 -15.43 25.78 2.44
CA PHE A 135 -16.20 24.79 3.17
C PHE A 135 -15.53 24.31 4.47
N VAL A 136 -14.34 24.79 4.79
CA VAL A 136 -13.70 24.45 6.07
C VAL A 136 -14.50 25.00 7.23
N GLY A 137 -14.91 24.16 8.16
CA GLY A 137 -15.80 24.50 9.27
C GLY A 137 -17.24 24.79 8.85
N ARG A 138 -17.65 24.38 7.68
CA ARG A 138 -19.02 24.60 7.17
C ARG A 138 -19.60 23.33 6.59
N GLU A 139 -20.88 23.14 6.82
CA GLU A 139 -21.64 22.11 6.11
C GLU A 139 -21.90 22.51 4.65
N GLY A 140 -22.28 21.53 3.83
CA GLY A 140 -22.62 21.76 2.43
C GLY A 140 -21.46 21.51 1.45
N TYR A 141 -20.30 21.12 1.93
CA TYR A 141 -19.33 20.43 1.06
C TYR A 141 -19.83 19.01 0.82
N ASP A 142 -20.56 18.88 -0.23
CA ASP A 142 -21.16 17.61 -0.57
C ASP A 142 -20.22 16.78 -1.43
N LYS A 143 -19.33 16.03 -0.79
CA LYS A 143 -18.55 15.00 -1.46
C LYS A 143 -19.40 13.79 -1.83
N GLU A 144 -20.62 13.73 -1.33
CA GLU A 144 -21.63 12.73 -1.68
C GLU A 144 -22.63 13.23 -2.71
N ASP A 145 -22.30 14.31 -3.51
CA ASP A 145 -23.18 14.69 -4.59
C ASP A 145 -23.47 13.46 -5.42
N PRO A 146 -24.68 13.02 -5.43
CA PRO A 146 -25.08 11.83 -6.14
C PRO A 146 -24.75 11.85 -7.64
N ALA A 147 -24.55 13.04 -8.24
CA ALA A 147 -24.12 13.16 -9.61
C ALA A 147 -22.73 12.60 -9.88
N CYS A 148 -21.82 12.68 -8.88
CA CYS A 148 -20.48 12.12 -9.00
C CYS A 148 -20.40 10.65 -8.57
N VAL A 149 -21.32 10.24 -7.71
CA VAL A 149 -21.31 8.90 -7.12
C VAL A 149 -22.43 8.04 -7.70
N PHE A 150 -23.67 8.55 -7.86
CA PHE A 150 -24.81 7.67 -8.14
C PHE A 150 -25.95 8.25 -8.96
N LYS A 151 -26.13 9.56 -9.15
CA LYS A 151 -27.32 10.02 -9.84
C LYS A 151 -27.27 9.85 -11.34
N ASP A 152 -28.27 9.12 -11.80
CA ASP A 152 -28.90 9.14 -13.13
C ASP A 152 -28.01 8.89 -14.34
N ALA A 153 -26.77 8.72 -14.13
CA ALA A 153 -25.92 8.20 -15.15
C ALA A 153 -24.80 7.45 -14.45
N PRO A 154 -24.84 6.15 -14.43
CA PRO A 154 -23.71 5.36 -14.00
C PRO A 154 -22.49 5.84 -14.78
N PHE A 155 -21.31 5.72 -14.17
CA PHE A 155 -20.10 5.61 -14.94
C PHE A 155 -20.28 4.41 -15.86
N ASP A 156 -20.90 4.64 -16.99
CA ASP A 156 -21.20 3.59 -17.93
C ASP A 156 -19.91 3.22 -18.63
N THR A 157 -19.35 2.10 -18.21
CA THR A 157 -18.18 1.50 -18.85
C THR A 157 -18.49 0.95 -20.23
N THR A 158 -19.79 0.91 -20.63
CA THR A 158 -20.24 0.38 -21.92
C THR A 158 -20.41 1.46 -22.97
N THR A 159 -20.56 2.72 -22.56
CA THR A 159 -20.58 3.83 -23.52
C THR A 159 -19.18 4.41 -23.73
N PRO A 160 -18.73 4.48 -24.99
CA PRO A 160 -17.42 5.07 -25.25
C PRO A 160 -17.38 6.53 -24.79
N HIS A 161 -16.72 6.80 -23.71
CA HIS A 161 -15.86 7.91 -23.48
C HIS A 161 -16.39 9.33 -23.25
N GLY A 162 -17.45 9.78 -23.87
CA GLY A 162 -17.91 11.15 -23.73
C GLY A 162 -18.54 11.48 -22.37
N SER A 163 -19.25 10.52 -21.78
CA SER A 163 -19.97 10.74 -20.52
C SER A 163 -19.11 10.59 -19.27
N VAL A 164 -18.04 9.79 -19.31
CA VAL A 164 -17.13 9.59 -18.18
C VAL A 164 -16.26 10.82 -17.96
N ASP A 165 -15.66 11.35 -19.02
CA ASP A 165 -14.80 12.54 -18.94
C ASP A 165 -15.58 13.78 -18.47
N GLN A 166 -16.81 13.96 -18.94
CA GLN A 166 -17.65 15.08 -18.53
C GLN A 166 -18.06 15.00 -17.06
N ARG A 167 -18.31 13.81 -16.55
CA ARG A 167 -18.66 13.62 -15.14
C ARG A 167 -17.47 13.70 -14.22
N GLN A 168 -16.32 13.23 -14.68
CA GLN A 168 -15.09 13.33 -13.96
C GLN A 168 -14.78 14.80 -13.68
N SER A 169 -14.85 15.67 -14.68
CA SER A 169 -14.62 17.10 -14.49
C SER A 169 -15.65 17.77 -13.57
N ALA A 170 -16.90 17.33 -13.58
CA ALA A 170 -17.91 17.81 -12.63
C ALA A 170 -17.66 17.34 -11.19
N CYS A 171 -16.87 16.28 -11.03
CA CYS A 171 -16.56 15.67 -9.74
C CYS A 171 -15.17 16.03 -9.19
N ASP A 172 -14.45 16.93 -9.84
CA ASP A 172 -13.09 17.30 -9.41
C ASP A 172 -13.01 17.73 -7.95
N LEU A 173 -13.96 18.51 -7.48
CA LEU A 173 -14.05 18.91 -6.07
C LEU A 173 -14.26 17.73 -5.12
N ARG A 174 -14.71 16.62 -5.62
CA ARG A 174 -15.00 15.44 -4.82
C ARG A 174 -13.80 14.57 -4.54
N PHE A 175 -12.78 14.69 -5.38
CA PHE A 175 -11.50 14.11 -5.11
C PHE A 175 -10.68 14.94 -4.12
N GLY A 176 -11.27 15.98 -3.53
CA GLY A 176 -10.56 16.95 -2.73
C GLY A 176 -9.54 17.73 -3.55
N THR A 177 -8.66 18.48 -2.89
CA THR A 177 -7.51 19.10 -3.54
C THR A 177 -6.22 18.44 -3.09
N SER A 178 -5.14 18.66 -3.81
CA SER A 178 -3.84 18.13 -3.43
C SER A 178 -3.38 18.70 -2.09
N THR A 179 -2.62 17.92 -1.35
CA THR A 179 -1.93 18.36 -0.13
C THR A 179 -0.56 18.95 -0.41
N GLY A 180 -0.11 18.92 -1.66
CA GLY A 180 1.27 19.18 -2.08
C GLY A 180 2.08 17.91 -2.33
N ALA A 181 1.53 16.74 -1.97
CA ALA A 181 2.06 15.42 -2.30
C ALA A 181 1.05 14.67 -3.18
N LEU A 182 1.51 14.11 -4.28
CA LEU A 182 0.66 13.35 -5.19
C LEU A 182 0.05 12.14 -4.47
N GLY A 183 -1.21 11.90 -4.76
CA GLY A 183 -1.97 10.80 -4.17
C GLY A 183 -2.53 11.06 -2.76
N LEU A 184 -2.14 12.15 -2.10
CA LEU A 184 -2.70 12.57 -0.83
C LEU A 184 -3.60 13.79 -1.04
N ARG A 185 -4.87 13.65 -0.62
CA ARG A 185 -5.93 14.62 -0.94
C ARG A 185 -6.53 15.19 0.32
N LYS A 186 -6.69 16.52 0.39
CA LYS A 186 -7.35 17.21 1.51
C LYS A 186 -8.82 17.48 1.21
N PHE A 187 -9.65 17.23 2.21
CA PHE A 187 -11.09 17.47 2.19
C PHE A 187 -11.45 18.39 3.34
N PRO A 188 -12.30 19.41 3.16
CA PRO A 188 -12.68 20.29 4.24
C PRO A 188 -13.43 19.53 5.32
N ASN A 189 -13.08 19.79 6.59
CA ASN A 189 -13.76 19.20 7.72
C ASN A 189 -14.89 20.15 8.20
N PRO A 190 -16.16 19.77 8.09
CA PRO A 190 -17.26 20.63 8.53
C PRO A 190 -17.32 20.82 10.06
N ARG A 191 -16.68 19.93 10.80
CA ARG A 191 -16.64 19.98 12.27
C ARG A 191 -15.52 20.88 12.80
N PHE A 192 -14.70 21.45 11.93
CA PHE A 192 -13.61 22.33 12.30
C PHE A 192 -14.13 23.66 12.87
N ASP A 193 -13.57 24.06 14.01
CA ASP A 193 -13.84 25.34 14.65
C ASP A 193 -12.56 26.19 14.67
N PRO A 194 -12.48 27.26 13.87
CA PRO A 194 -11.27 28.07 13.75
C PRO A 194 -10.93 28.84 15.04
N GLU A 195 -11.90 29.21 15.85
CA GLU A 195 -11.64 29.92 17.12
C GLU A 195 -11.08 28.96 18.17
N LYS A 196 -11.68 27.81 18.29
CA LYS A 196 -11.19 26.73 19.17
C LYS A 196 -9.78 26.29 18.77
N TRP A 197 -9.54 26.16 17.46
CA TRP A 197 -8.24 25.80 16.93
C TRP A 197 -7.16 26.82 17.25
N ARG A 198 -7.42 28.12 17.02
CA ARG A 198 -6.49 29.20 17.39
C ARG A 198 -6.20 29.23 18.88
N LYS A 199 -7.20 28.99 19.70
CA LYS A 199 -7.01 28.93 21.14
C LYS A 199 -6.08 27.81 21.57
N LEU A 200 -6.14 26.67 20.93
CA LEU A 200 -5.33 25.49 21.23
C LEU A 200 -3.93 25.55 20.61
N ASN A 201 -3.83 25.99 19.36
CA ASN A 201 -2.60 25.92 18.56
C ASN A 201 -1.90 27.28 18.39
N GLY A 202 -2.48 28.40 18.84
CA GLY A 202 -1.92 29.74 18.71
C GLY A 202 -2.17 30.41 17.35
N SER A 203 -2.31 29.64 16.27
CA SER A 203 -2.62 30.15 14.92
C SER A 203 -3.43 29.12 14.14
N LEU A 204 -3.97 29.50 12.96
CA LEU A 204 -4.61 28.55 12.06
C LEU A 204 -3.59 27.66 11.35
N ALA A 205 -2.36 28.15 11.19
CA ALA A 205 -1.29 27.44 10.52
C ALA A 205 -0.51 26.49 11.42
N SER A 206 -0.68 26.56 12.74
CA SER A 206 -0.04 25.65 13.70
C SER A 206 -0.91 24.44 14.02
N TRP A 207 -0.26 23.30 14.17
CA TRP A 207 -0.88 22.01 14.49
C TRP A 207 -0.25 21.34 15.71
N GLU A 208 0.49 22.09 16.52
CA GLU A 208 1.27 21.53 17.62
C GLU A 208 0.40 20.82 18.67
N ALA A 209 -0.71 21.44 19.05
CA ALA A 209 -1.63 20.81 19.98
C ALA A 209 -2.32 19.57 19.40
N TYR A 210 -2.61 19.57 18.10
CA TYR A 210 -3.17 18.40 17.43
C TYR A 210 -2.16 17.27 17.34
N GLY A 211 -0.91 17.55 17.01
CA GLY A 211 0.17 16.55 16.99
C GLY A 211 0.39 15.91 18.37
N LYS A 212 0.40 16.71 19.42
CA LYS A 212 0.45 16.20 20.81
C LYS A 212 -0.76 15.33 21.15
N PHE A 213 -1.95 15.75 20.74
CA PHE A 213 -3.16 14.96 20.93
C PHE A 213 -3.11 13.60 20.23
N LEU A 214 -2.50 13.52 19.05
CA LEU A 214 -2.34 12.25 18.32
C LEU A 214 -1.37 11.29 19.01
N SER A 215 -0.35 11.80 19.70
CA SER A 215 0.70 11.02 20.35
C SER A 215 0.50 10.79 21.85
N GLU A 216 -0.42 11.51 22.48
CA GLU A 216 -0.65 11.39 23.94
C GLU A 216 -1.08 9.97 24.32
N ASP A 217 -0.37 9.41 25.30
CA ASP A 217 -0.64 8.10 25.84
C ASP A 217 -1.88 8.11 26.79
N GLU A 218 -2.59 6.99 26.85
CA GLU A 218 -3.85 6.82 27.60
C GLU A 218 -3.70 6.88 29.14
N LYS A 219 -2.81 7.70 29.67
CA LYS A 219 -2.62 7.79 31.13
C LYS A 219 -3.85 8.29 31.91
N SER A 220 -4.90 8.73 31.23
CA SER A 220 -6.06 9.36 31.85
C SER A 220 -7.33 8.51 31.95
N GLY A 221 -7.32 7.25 31.56
CA GLY A 221 -8.50 6.37 31.56
C GLY A 221 -9.58 6.70 30.51
N ASP A 222 -9.40 7.77 29.77
CA ASP A 222 -10.25 8.14 28.65
C ASP A 222 -9.60 7.64 27.35
N SER A 223 -10.24 6.70 26.68
CA SER A 223 -9.66 6.19 25.43
C SER A 223 -9.51 7.33 24.43
N ARG A 224 -8.35 7.45 23.76
CA ARG A 224 -8.12 8.40 22.63
C ARG A 224 -9.25 8.38 21.62
N PHE A 225 -9.86 7.23 21.48
CA PHE A 225 -11.02 6.97 20.69
C PHE A 225 -12.20 7.88 21.06
N ASN A 226 -12.55 7.97 22.34
CA ASN A 226 -13.65 8.82 22.77
C ASN A 226 -13.35 10.28 22.48
N ARG A 227 -12.11 10.72 22.68
CA ARG A 227 -11.68 12.11 22.40
C ARG A 227 -11.72 12.49 20.93
N LEU A 228 -11.38 11.58 20.02
CA LEU A 228 -11.50 11.81 18.58
C LEU A 228 -12.96 11.92 18.11
N PHE A 229 -13.88 11.26 18.82
CA PHE A 229 -15.31 11.30 18.49
C PHE A 229 -16.10 12.35 19.28
N ASP A 230 -15.62 12.80 20.42
CA ASP A 230 -16.25 13.86 21.19
C ASP A 230 -16.09 15.25 20.56
N GLY A 231 -15.27 15.37 19.51
CA GLY A 231 -15.00 16.63 18.83
C GLY A 231 -14.14 17.58 19.67
N SER A 232 -13.37 17.07 20.64
CA SER A 232 -12.50 17.88 21.50
C SER A 232 -11.50 18.69 20.69
N ILE A 233 -10.96 18.10 19.60
CA ILE A 233 -10.10 18.76 18.62
C ILE A 233 -10.36 18.19 17.23
N GLU A 234 -10.73 19.05 16.29
CA GLU A 234 -11.01 18.65 14.91
C GLU A 234 -10.04 19.37 13.97
N PRO A 235 -9.33 18.66 13.10
CA PRO A 235 -8.43 19.31 12.13
C PRO A 235 -9.23 20.01 11.03
N PRO A 236 -8.65 21.05 10.37
CA PRO A 236 -9.33 21.75 9.27
C PRO A 236 -9.60 20.87 8.07
N PHE A 237 -8.75 19.86 7.86
CA PHE A 237 -8.88 18.92 6.75
C PHE A 237 -8.91 17.48 7.25
N ARG A 238 -9.66 16.68 6.53
CA ARG A 238 -9.54 15.23 6.51
C ARG A 238 -8.69 14.85 5.30
N ILE A 239 -7.73 13.97 5.49
CA ILE A 239 -6.81 13.57 4.42
C ILE A 239 -7.18 12.18 3.92
N GLY A 240 -7.43 12.09 2.62
CA GLY A 240 -7.65 10.83 1.94
C GLY A 240 -6.42 10.41 1.13
N MET A 241 -6.32 9.10 0.90
CA MET A 241 -5.23 8.49 0.15
C MET A 241 -5.78 7.81 -1.10
N SER A 242 -5.28 8.21 -2.27
CA SER A 242 -5.52 7.49 -3.52
C SER A 242 -4.46 6.39 -3.73
N CYS A 243 -4.66 5.55 -4.74
CA CYS A 243 -3.64 4.56 -5.11
C CYS A 243 -2.30 5.21 -5.45
N GLY A 244 -2.34 6.42 -6.02
CA GLY A 244 -1.16 7.20 -6.36
C GLY A 244 -0.23 7.53 -5.20
N ALA A 245 -0.73 7.60 -3.96
CA ALA A 245 0.13 7.88 -2.80
C ALA A 245 1.31 6.90 -2.67
N CYS A 246 1.13 5.64 -3.11
CA CYS A 246 2.15 4.61 -3.08
C CYS A 246 2.68 4.23 -4.47
N HIS A 247 1.91 4.51 -5.52
CA HIS A 247 2.13 4.01 -6.86
C HIS A 247 2.37 5.09 -7.91
N ILE A 248 2.64 6.31 -7.51
CA ILE A 248 3.19 7.37 -8.35
C ILE A 248 4.66 7.53 -7.97
N SER A 249 5.53 7.57 -8.97
CA SER A 249 6.96 7.83 -8.78
C SER A 249 7.49 8.64 -9.95
N TYR A 250 8.79 8.92 -9.92
CA TYR A 250 9.46 9.53 -11.05
C TYR A 250 9.67 8.52 -12.19
N ASP A 251 9.37 8.97 -13.41
CA ASP A 251 9.60 8.18 -14.61
C ASP A 251 11.07 7.77 -14.72
N PRO A 252 11.40 6.49 -14.76
CA PRO A 252 12.77 6.04 -14.94
C PRO A 252 13.42 6.54 -16.23
N LEU A 253 12.63 6.86 -17.25
CA LEU A 253 13.12 7.40 -18.54
C LEU A 253 13.35 8.90 -18.51
N LYS A 254 12.69 9.61 -17.58
CA LYS A 254 12.75 11.07 -17.45
C LYS A 254 12.76 11.51 -15.99
N PRO A 255 13.72 11.06 -15.18
CA PRO A 255 13.77 11.46 -13.78
C PRO A 255 14.00 12.97 -13.68
N PRO A 256 13.44 13.65 -12.65
CA PRO A 256 13.66 15.08 -12.44
C PRO A 256 15.11 15.37 -12.07
N ALA A 257 15.59 16.53 -12.48
CA ALA A 257 16.90 17.02 -12.04
C ALA A 257 16.89 17.40 -10.55
N ASP A 258 15.76 17.92 -10.06
CA ASP A 258 15.50 18.17 -8.63
C ASP A 258 14.23 17.40 -8.22
N PRO A 259 14.37 16.35 -7.39
CA PRO A 259 13.23 15.58 -6.92
C PRO A 259 12.21 16.38 -6.08
N ASN A 260 12.58 17.52 -5.56
CA ASN A 260 11.66 18.37 -4.79
C ASN A 260 10.85 19.34 -5.65
N ASN A 261 11.25 19.53 -6.92
CA ASN A 261 10.57 20.39 -7.88
C ASN A 261 10.41 19.68 -9.22
N PRO A 262 9.66 18.56 -9.27
CA PRO A 262 9.43 17.84 -10.51
C PRO A 262 8.48 18.61 -11.43
N GLU A 263 8.57 18.32 -12.72
CA GLU A 263 7.55 18.66 -13.70
C GLU A 263 6.65 17.45 -13.96
N TRP A 264 5.46 17.66 -14.54
CA TRP A 264 4.55 16.55 -14.83
C TRP A 264 5.16 15.50 -15.78
N GLU A 265 6.06 15.89 -16.65
CA GLU A 265 6.76 14.95 -17.55
C GLU A 265 7.74 14.01 -16.84
N ASN A 266 8.09 14.33 -15.60
CA ASN A 266 8.96 13.50 -14.77
C ASN A 266 8.18 12.44 -13.97
N ILE A 267 6.84 12.43 -14.07
CA ILE A 267 5.98 11.65 -13.19
C ILE A 267 5.28 10.55 -13.96
N ASP A 268 5.46 9.33 -13.49
CA ASP A 268 4.73 8.16 -13.98
C ASP A 268 3.81 7.62 -12.88
N GLY A 269 2.52 7.51 -13.21
CA GLY A 269 1.50 6.95 -12.31
C GLY A 269 1.52 5.43 -12.21
N LEU A 270 2.29 4.75 -13.06
CA LEU A 270 2.32 3.29 -13.13
C LEU A 270 3.64 2.69 -12.63
N VAL A 271 4.51 3.52 -12.10
CA VAL A 271 5.78 3.14 -11.48
C VAL A 271 5.62 3.06 -9.97
N GLY A 272 5.97 1.94 -9.38
CA GLY A 272 5.99 1.80 -7.93
C GLY A 272 7.05 2.70 -7.29
N ASN A 273 6.70 3.31 -6.17
CA ASN A 273 7.59 4.21 -5.46
C ASN A 273 8.41 3.46 -4.41
N GLN A 274 9.59 2.96 -4.81
CA GLN A 274 10.50 2.26 -3.90
C GLN A 274 11.08 3.13 -2.78
N TYR A 275 10.93 4.45 -2.87
CA TYR A 275 11.42 5.38 -1.86
C TYR A 275 10.34 5.81 -0.86
N SER A 276 9.06 5.54 -1.15
CA SER A 276 7.95 5.98 -0.29
C SER A 276 8.02 5.35 1.10
N ARG A 277 8.01 6.17 2.14
CA ARG A 277 7.97 5.76 3.54
C ARG A 277 6.54 5.63 4.05
N VAL A 278 5.71 4.87 3.34
CA VAL A 278 4.28 4.73 3.66
C VAL A 278 4.07 4.29 5.10
N SER A 279 4.83 3.31 5.56
CA SER A 279 4.71 2.80 6.94
C SER A 279 5.04 3.85 7.99
N GLN A 280 6.08 4.64 7.76
CA GLN A 280 6.45 5.74 8.66
C GLN A 280 5.42 6.87 8.61
N MET A 281 4.85 7.16 7.45
CA MET A 281 3.73 8.11 7.34
C MET A 281 2.55 7.64 8.20
N LEU A 282 2.18 6.37 8.08
CA LEU A 282 1.08 5.77 8.85
C LEU A 282 1.35 5.78 10.37
N ALA A 283 2.60 5.72 10.80
CA ALA A 283 2.99 5.74 12.21
C ALA A 283 3.38 7.14 12.73
N SER A 284 3.25 8.18 11.92
CA SER A 284 3.82 9.51 12.20
C SER A 284 3.30 10.22 13.45
N GLY A 285 2.11 9.89 13.89
CA GLY A 285 1.51 10.41 15.14
C GLY A 285 1.57 9.42 16.30
N MET A 286 2.37 8.36 16.20
CA MET A 286 2.54 7.38 17.28
C MET A 286 3.88 7.57 17.97
N GLU A 287 3.96 7.20 19.24
CA GLU A 287 5.22 7.19 19.97
C GLU A 287 6.00 5.87 19.77
N PRO A 288 7.33 5.90 19.73
CA PRO A 288 8.15 4.71 19.46
C PRO A 288 7.98 3.56 20.46
N HIS A 289 7.63 3.84 21.70
CA HIS A 289 7.44 2.83 22.75
C HIS A 289 6.14 2.03 22.59
N VAL A 290 5.23 2.41 21.69
CA VAL A 290 3.99 1.65 21.46
C VAL A 290 4.23 0.51 20.46
N LEU A 291 3.51 -0.59 20.68
CA LEU A 291 3.63 -1.80 19.86
C LEU A 291 3.35 -1.51 18.38
N GLU A 292 2.32 -0.77 18.10
CA GLU A 292 1.86 -0.42 16.76
C GLU A 292 2.95 0.32 15.97
N TRP A 293 3.65 1.25 16.61
CA TRP A 293 4.78 1.94 16.00
C TRP A 293 5.90 0.96 15.63
N GLN A 294 6.28 0.09 16.56
CA GLN A 294 7.32 -0.90 16.34
C GLN A 294 6.98 -1.91 15.21
N LEU A 295 5.70 -2.19 15.03
CA LEU A 295 5.23 -3.06 13.96
C LEU A 295 5.18 -2.35 12.60
N ILE A 296 4.76 -1.09 12.57
CA ILE A 296 4.47 -0.36 11.34
C ILE A 296 5.69 0.44 10.87
N ALA A 297 6.23 1.30 11.73
CA ALA A 297 7.28 2.25 11.34
C ALA A 297 8.61 1.58 10.99
N ARG A 298 8.81 0.34 11.39
CA ARG A 298 10.05 -0.42 11.13
C ARG A 298 10.12 -1.01 9.72
N ALA A 299 9.07 -0.88 8.92
CA ALA A 299 9.11 -1.35 7.55
C ALA A 299 10.01 -0.48 6.66
N ARG A 300 10.64 -1.09 5.66
CA ARG A 300 11.55 -0.41 4.73
C ARG A 300 10.78 0.51 3.77
N PRO A 301 11.45 1.52 3.19
CA PRO A 301 10.85 2.30 2.11
C PRO A 301 10.33 1.43 0.98
N GLY A 302 9.28 1.89 0.33
CA GLY A 302 8.62 1.20 -0.77
C GLY A 302 7.74 0.03 -0.36
N ILE A 303 7.56 -0.21 0.94
CA ILE A 303 6.67 -1.25 1.43
C ILE A 303 5.78 -0.75 2.59
N VAL A 304 4.62 -1.37 2.70
CA VAL A 304 3.92 -1.56 3.97
C VAL A 304 4.04 -3.03 4.29
N ASP A 305 4.89 -3.38 5.23
CA ASP A 305 5.17 -4.78 5.54
C ASP A 305 4.01 -5.39 6.32
N THR A 306 3.22 -6.21 5.64
CA THR A 306 2.09 -6.91 6.24
C THR A 306 2.50 -8.17 6.98
N SER A 307 3.78 -8.53 6.98
CA SER A 307 4.31 -9.68 7.72
C SER A 307 4.11 -9.53 9.23
N ALA A 308 4.16 -8.29 9.70
CA ALA A 308 4.02 -7.95 11.11
C ALA A 308 2.61 -7.49 11.48
N LEU A 309 1.71 -7.31 10.53
CA LEU A 309 0.36 -6.79 10.78
C LEU A 309 -0.68 -7.89 10.62
N PRO A 310 -1.60 -8.07 11.58
CA PRO A 310 -2.71 -8.99 11.45
C PRO A 310 -3.84 -8.42 10.56
N MET A 311 -3.47 -7.76 9.48
CA MET A 311 -4.37 -7.09 8.54
C MET A 311 -4.20 -7.65 7.14
N ASP A 312 -5.25 -7.57 6.36
CA ASP A 312 -5.22 -7.95 4.95
C ASP A 312 -4.64 -6.85 4.03
N THR A 313 -3.96 -5.89 4.59
CA THR A 313 -3.28 -4.86 3.83
C THR A 313 -2.04 -5.43 3.16
N VAL A 314 -1.92 -5.16 1.90
CA VAL A 314 -0.74 -5.49 1.11
C VAL A 314 -0.30 -4.24 0.41
N SER A 315 0.88 -3.85 0.66
CA SER A 315 1.49 -2.85 -0.18
C SER A 315 2.95 -3.20 -0.37
N ASN A 316 3.36 -3.25 -1.59
CA ASN A 316 4.73 -3.18 -1.99
C ASN A 316 4.78 -2.39 -3.30
N PRO A 317 4.91 -1.09 -3.22
CA PRO A 317 4.99 -0.23 -4.39
C PRO A 317 6.10 -0.65 -5.37
N GLY A 318 7.22 -1.17 -4.87
CA GLY A 318 8.30 -1.69 -5.71
C GLY A 318 7.93 -2.87 -6.60
N THR A 319 6.74 -3.46 -6.44
CA THR A 319 6.26 -4.52 -7.34
C THR A 319 5.40 -4.02 -8.47
N MET A 320 5.35 -2.75 -8.72
CA MET A 320 4.56 -2.19 -9.82
C MET A 320 5.04 -2.60 -11.21
N ASN A 321 6.26 -3.11 -11.34
CA ASN A 321 6.67 -3.83 -12.55
C ASN A 321 5.71 -4.97 -12.92
N ALA A 322 4.90 -5.46 -11.99
CA ALA A 322 3.83 -6.40 -12.26
C ALA A 322 2.69 -5.83 -13.14
N ILE A 323 2.55 -4.52 -13.25
CA ILE A 323 1.59 -3.85 -14.13
C ILE A 323 2.15 -3.70 -15.54
N TYR A 324 3.46 -3.56 -15.68
CA TYR A 324 4.07 -3.41 -16.99
C TYR A 324 3.73 -4.58 -17.88
N ASN A 325 3.50 -4.26 -19.13
CA ASN A 325 3.23 -5.27 -20.13
C ASN A 325 2.00 -6.14 -19.80
N PHE A 326 1.00 -5.55 -19.18
CA PHE A 326 -0.13 -6.24 -18.55
C PHE A 326 -0.81 -7.24 -19.49
N ASP A 327 -0.98 -6.92 -20.77
CA ASP A 327 -1.67 -7.77 -21.73
C ASP A 327 -0.88 -9.02 -22.12
N SER A 328 0.45 -9.03 -21.92
CA SER A 328 1.29 -10.21 -22.13
C SER A 328 1.43 -11.07 -20.87
N ARG A 329 0.82 -10.66 -19.77
CA ARG A 329 0.85 -11.37 -18.52
C ARG A 329 0.16 -12.73 -18.61
N PRO A 330 0.73 -13.82 -18.06
CA PRO A 330 0.11 -15.14 -18.06
C PRO A 330 -1.29 -15.14 -17.44
N LYS A 331 -2.17 -15.95 -18.02
CA LYS A 331 -3.53 -16.18 -17.49
C LYS A 331 -3.68 -17.66 -17.20
N PHE A 332 -4.36 -17.94 -16.09
CA PHE A 332 -4.60 -19.29 -15.60
C PHE A 332 -6.10 -19.54 -15.51
N LEU A 333 -6.53 -20.71 -15.93
CA LEU A 333 -7.92 -21.10 -15.87
C LEU A 333 -8.23 -21.56 -14.45
N HIS A 334 -9.05 -20.80 -13.72
CA HIS A 334 -9.46 -21.09 -12.36
C HIS A 334 -10.97 -21.07 -12.19
N ARG A 335 -11.44 -21.82 -11.20
CA ARG A 335 -12.83 -21.76 -10.74
C ARG A 335 -13.00 -20.55 -9.83
N VAL A 336 -13.75 -19.55 -10.31
CA VAL A 336 -13.97 -18.30 -9.61
C VAL A 336 -15.43 -18.12 -9.21
N LEU A 337 -15.66 -17.61 -8.01
CA LEU A 337 -16.96 -17.21 -7.50
C LEU A 337 -16.97 -15.69 -7.36
N LYS A 338 -17.66 -15.00 -8.24
CA LYS A 338 -17.72 -13.55 -8.21
C LYS A 338 -19.08 -13.00 -8.59
N TRP A 339 -19.28 -11.74 -8.22
CA TRP A 339 -20.46 -11.00 -8.59
C TRP A 339 -20.38 -10.59 -10.05
N ARG A 340 -21.46 -10.86 -10.79
CA ARG A 340 -21.61 -10.52 -12.20
C ARG A 340 -22.86 -9.69 -12.44
N LYS A 341 -22.82 -8.82 -13.43
CA LYS A 341 -24.01 -8.08 -13.86
C LYS A 341 -25.10 -9.09 -14.28
N ALA A 342 -26.32 -8.81 -13.86
CA ALA A 342 -27.51 -9.60 -14.16
C ALA A 342 -28.65 -8.64 -14.54
N SER A 343 -29.57 -9.12 -15.37
CA SER A 343 -30.73 -8.32 -15.77
C SER A 343 -31.83 -8.27 -14.71
N ALA A 344 -31.87 -9.26 -13.85
CA ALA A 344 -32.87 -9.38 -12.78
C ALA A 344 -32.39 -10.34 -11.69
N CYS A 345 -33.03 -10.29 -10.53
CA CYS A 345 -32.99 -11.32 -9.50
C CYS A 345 -34.33 -12.09 -9.53
N PRO A 346 -34.41 -13.24 -10.20
CA PRO A 346 -35.70 -13.94 -10.40
C PRO A 346 -36.40 -14.31 -9.11
N GLU A 347 -35.65 -14.66 -8.07
CA GLU A 347 -36.17 -15.02 -6.75
C GLU A 347 -36.22 -13.86 -5.77
N GLY A 348 -36.08 -12.63 -6.27
CA GLY A 348 -35.94 -11.44 -5.45
C GLY A 348 -34.50 -11.24 -4.88
N PRO A 349 -34.31 -10.17 -4.12
CA PRO A 349 -33.02 -9.89 -3.48
C PRO A 349 -32.64 -10.98 -2.47
N SER A 350 -31.40 -11.45 -2.55
CA SER A 350 -30.84 -12.49 -1.67
C SER A 350 -29.37 -12.22 -1.35
N ALA A 351 -28.74 -13.07 -0.54
CA ALA A 351 -27.31 -13.01 -0.30
C ALA A 351 -26.47 -13.19 -1.58
N THR A 352 -27.04 -13.75 -2.62
CA THR A 352 -26.37 -14.05 -3.89
C THR A 352 -26.93 -13.26 -5.08
N CYS A 353 -27.96 -12.46 -4.91
CA CYS A 353 -28.53 -11.60 -5.95
C CYS A 353 -29.09 -10.31 -5.36
N TRP A 354 -28.75 -9.20 -5.97
CA TRP A 354 -29.19 -7.87 -5.54
C TRP A 354 -29.40 -6.95 -6.75
N CYS A 355 -30.45 -6.13 -6.70
CA CYS A 355 -30.69 -5.09 -7.69
C CYS A 355 -30.69 -3.72 -7.03
N GLU A 356 -30.24 -2.72 -7.75
CA GLU A 356 -30.27 -1.34 -7.28
C GLU A 356 -31.72 -0.88 -7.10
N PRO A 357 -32.13 -0.39 -5.91
CA PRO A 357 -33.54 -0.11 -5.63
C PRO A 357 -34.21 0.86 -6.62
N GLN A 358 -33.43 1.80 -7.15
CA GLN A 358 -33.90 2.81 -8.10
C GLN A 358 -33.72 2.39 -9.57
N ARG A 359 -33.10 1.24 -9.81
CA ARG A 359 -32.78 0.70 -11.15
C ARG A 359 -32.90 -0.82 -11.16
N THR A 360 -34.09 -1.30 -11.18
CA THR A 360 -34.42 -2.72 -11.08
C THR A 360 -33.82 -3.59 -12.20
N ASN A 361 -33.33 -2.97 -13.26
CA ASN A 361 -32.62 -3.62 -14.36
C ASN A 361 -31.09 -3.65 -14.15
N LYS A 362 -30.56 -2.99 -13.10
CA LYS A 362 -29.16 -3.03 -12.72
C LYS A 362 -28.99 -3.96 -11.53
N CYS A 363 -28.78 -5.23 -11.84
CA CYS A 363 -28.65 -6.29 -10.86
C CYS A 363 -27.26 -6.94 -10.91
N TRP A 364 -26.94 -7.65 -9.84
CA TRP A 364 -25.74 -8.49 -9.72
C TRP A 364 -26.12 -9.83 -9.11
N SER A 365 -25.58 -10.89 -9.66
CA SER A 365 -25.71 -12.22 -9.11
C SER A 365 -24.32 -12.82 -8.84
N ARG A 366 -24.17 -13.55 -7.75
CA ARG A 366 -22.97 -14.27 -7.40
C ARG A 366 -23.02 -15.67 -8.00
N SER A 367 -22.07 -15.96 -8.87
CA SER A 367 -22.06 -17.26 -9.58
C SER A 367 -20.64 -17.76 -9.81
N GLU A 368 -20.51 -19.08 -9.89
CA GLU A 368 -19.26 -19.76 -10.23
C GLU A 368 -19.08 -19.85 -11.74
N ALA A 369 -17.82 -19.72 -12.17
CA ALA A 369 -17.42 -20.02 -13.54
C ALA A 369 -15.94 -20.39 -13.61
N MET A 370 -15.56 -21.11 -14.68
CA MET A 370 -14.15 -21.26 -15.07
C MET A 370 -13.75 -20.06 -15.89
N GLU A 371 -12.80 -19.29 -15.41
CA GLU A 371 -12.33 -18.07 -16.07
C GLU A 371 -10.79 -17.99 -16.13
N PRO A 372 -10.23 -17.44 -17.22
CA PRO A 372 -8.82 -17.10 -17.28
C PRO A 372 -8.54 -15.85 -16.43
N VAL A 373 -7.77 -16.01 -15.36
CA VAL A 373 -7.43 -14.93 -14.44
C VAL A 373 -5.92 -14.72 -14.35
N ASN A 374 -5.49 -13.51 -14.01
CA ASN A 374 -4.11 -13.21 -13.73
C ASN A 374 -3.84 -13.38 -12.23
N HIS A 375 -2.67 -13.89 -11.88
CA HIS A 375 -2.18 -13.91 -10.51
C HIS A 375 -1.53 -12.56 -10.18
N ILE A 376 -2.30 -11.52 -9.94
CA ILE A 376 -1.77 -10.15 -9.80
C ILE A 376 -1.04 -9.96 -8.48
N LEU A 377 -1.52 -10.57 -7.42
CA LEU A 377 -0.93 -10.40 -6.10
C LEU A 377 0.21 -11.36 -5.86
N LYS A 378 1.14 -10.96 -5.03
CA LYS A 378 2.39 -11.68 -4.81
C LYS A 378 2.22 -13.11 -4.31
N GLY A 379 1.19 -13.35 -3.53
CA GLY A 379 0.89 -14.69 -3.04
C GLY A 379 0.47 -15.68 -4.11
N GLY A 380 0.17 -15.20 -5.32
CA GLY A 380 -0.15 -16.03 -6.47
C GLY A 380 -1.51 -16.73 -6.44
N GLU A 381 -2.14 -16.77 -5.28
CA GLU A 381 -3.29 -17.61 -5.02
C GLU A 381 -4.58 -16.82 -4.88
N ASP A 382 -4.49 -15.53 -4.83
CA ASP A 382 -5.52 -14.65 -4.30
C ASP A 382 -6.17 -13.76 -5.36
N SER A 383 -5.78 -13.86 -6.62
CA SER A 383 -6.36 -13.01 -7.65
C SER A 383 -7.35 -13.76 -8.50
N ILE A 384 -8.51 -13.17 -8.70
CA ILE A 384 -9.53 -13.63 -9.65
C ILE A 384 -9.72 -12.64 -10.81
N GLY A 385 -8.79 -11.71 -10.97
CA GLY A 385 -8.76 -10.74 -12.05
C GLY A 385 -8.17 -9.40 -11.62
N ALA A 386 -7.84 -8.56 -12.59
CA ALA A 386 -7.26 -7.25 -12.34
C ALA A 386 -8.25 -6.30 -11.65
N ALA A 387 -9.48 -6.26 -12.12
CA ALA A 387 -10.51 -5.39 -11.57
C ALA A 387 -10.80 -5.74 -10.10
N GLU A 388 -10.94 -7.01 -9.81
CA GLU A 388 -11.17 -7.51 -8.45
C GLU A 388 -9.97 -7.24 -7.54
N ALA A 389 -8.74 -7.38 -8.06
CA ALA A 389 -7.55 -7.04 -7.31
C ALA A 389 -7.49 -5.55 -6.94
N ILE A 390 -7.83 -4.66 -7.88
CA ILE A 390 -7.90 -3.21 -7.63
C ILE A 390 -9.00 -2.92 -6.61
N GLN A 391 -10.18 -3.50 -6.77
CA GLN A 391 -11.30 -3.31 -5.86
C GLN A 391 -10.93 -3.70 -4.42
N ARG A 392 -10.26 -4.83 -4.26
CA ARG A 392 -9.76 -5.27 -2.96
C ARG A 392 -8.78 -4.27 -2.35
N VAL A 393 -7.88 -3.68 -3.15
CA VAL A 393 -6.93 -2.67 -2.65
C VAL A 393 -7.66 -1.44 -2.11
N TYR A 394 -8.77 -1.02 -2.71
CA TYR A 394 -9.56 0.08 -2.18
C TYR A 394 -10.06 -0.20 -0.76
N PHE A 395 -10.45 -1.43 -0.45
CA PHE A 395 -10.81 -1.79 0.92
C PHE A 395 -9.60 -1.70 1.86
N ASN A 396 -8.45 -2.16 1.41
CA ASN A 396 -7.24 -2.11 2.22
C ASN A 396 -6.81 -0.68 2.56
N ILE A 397 -7.10 0.28 1.70
CA ILE A 397 -6.84 1.69 1.97
C ILE A 397 -8.02 2.41 2.63
N GLY A 398 -8.98 1.70 3.19
CA GLY A 398 -10.00 2.24 4.07
C GLY A 398 -11.33 2.60 3.42
N SER A 399 -11.52 2.33 2.13
CA SER A 399 -12.83 2.54 1.50
C SER A 399 -13.88 1.63 2.12
N CYS A 400 -15.07 2.16 2.38
CA CYS A 400 -16.17 1.43 3.02
C CYS A 400 -15.85 0.86 4.41
N ALA A 401 -14.83 1.39 5.08
CA ALA A 401 -14.41 0.89 6.37
C ALA A 401 -15.54 0.90 7.40
N GLU A 402 -16.31 1.97 7.45
CA GLU A 402 -17.41 2.14 8.40
C GLU A 402 -18.62 1.24 8.08
N GLN A 403 -18.84 0.91 6.83
CA GLN A 403 -20.04 0.19 6.39
C GLN A 403 -19.88 -1.33 6.39
N CYS A 404 -18.73 -1.84 6.02
CA CYS A 404 -18.64 -3.27 5.73
C CYS A 404 -17.34 -3.97 6.14
N TRP A 405 -16.27 -3.27 6.54
CA TRP A 405 -15.05 -3.97 6.86
C TRP A 405 -14.32 -3.57 8.15
N LEU A 406 -14.80 -2.57 8.87
CA LEU A 406 -14.23 -2.21 10.17
C LEU A 406 -14.12 -3.40 11.12
N ASN A 407 -15.09 -4.28 11.08
CA ASN A 407 -15.10 -5.50 11.89
C ASN A 407 -14.04 -6.53 11.45
N HIS A 408 -13.47 -6.36 10.27
CA HIS A 408 -12.39 -7.21 9.76
C HIS A 408 -11.00 -6.70 10.14
N VAL A 409 -10.89 -5.46 10.60
CA VAL A 409 -9.63 -4.91 11.11
C VAL A 409 -9.52 -5.32 12.57
N PRO A 410 -8.69 -6.30 12.91
CA PRO A 410 -8.47 -6.67 14.30
C PRO A 410 -7.82 -5.51 15.05
N ASP A 411 -8.04 -5.47 16.35
CA ASP A 411 -7.19 -4.69 17.23
C ASP A 411 -5.74 -5.19 17.07
N LEU A 412 -4.82 -4.31 16.71
CA LEU A 412 -3.41 -4.69 16.57
C LEU A 412 -2.77 -5.12 17.90
N ARG A 413 -3.32 -4.66 19.02
CA ARG A 413 -2.94 -5.14 20.34
C ARG A 413 -3.23 -6.63 20.50
N ALA A 414 -4.21 -7.15 19.77
CA ALA A 414 -4.44 -8.58 19.64
C ALA A 414 -3.50 -9.18 18.58
N SER A 415 -2.21 -9.07 18.76
CA SER A 415 -1.22 -9.63 17.84
C SER A 415 -1.10 -11.16 17.91
N ASP A 416 -1.89 -11.82 18.75
CA ASP A 416 -1.98 -13.27 18.81
C ASP A 416 -2.39 -13.85 17.45
N PRO A 417 -1.55 -14.64 16.78
CA PRO A 417 -1.86 -15.28 15.52
C PRO A 417 -3.17 -16.07 15.53
N ALA A 418 -3.48 -16.68 16.68
CA ALA A 418 -4.71 -17.44 16.85
C ALA A 418 -5.96 -16.55 16.83
N GLN A 419 -5.83 -15.25 17.06
CA GLN A 419 -6.95 -14.31 17.07
C GLN A 419 -7.15 -13.57 15.77
N ARG A 420 -6.25 -13.67 14.81
CA ARG A 420 -6.31 -12.92 13.54
C ARG A 420 -7.56 -13.19 12.71
N ASN A 421 -8.20 -14.32 12.95
CA ASN A 421 -9.44 -14.71 12.28
C ASN A 421 -10.65 -14.69 13.21
N TYR A 422 -10.50 -14.30 14.46
CA TYR A 422 -11.58 -14.42 15.44
C TYR A 422 -12.35 -13.14 15.63
N GLY A 423 -13.64 -13.30 15.82
CA GLY A 423 -14.58 -12.22 16.03
C GLY A 423 -14.74 -11.30 14.81
N GLN A 424 -14.17 -11.69 13.69
CA GLN A 424 -14.33 -10.97 12.44
C GLN A 424 -15.55 -11.51 11.71
N THR A 425 -16.47 -10.61 11.39
CA THR A 425 -17.56 -10.94 10.47
C THR A 425 -16.97 -11.24 9.09
N PRO A 426 -17.35 -12.34 8.43
CA PRO A 426 -16.94 -12.60 7.07
C PRO A 426 -17.21 -11.39 6.19
N PHE A 427 -16.25 -11.03 5.36
CA PHE A 427 -16.41 -9.92 4.42
C PHE A 427 -17.44 -10.29 3.35
N ASP A 428 -18.55 -9.57 3.32
CA ASP A 428 -19.62 -9.79 2.36
C ASP A 428 -19.65 -8.67 1.32
N ILE A 429 -19.22 -8.97 0.10
CA ILE A 429 -19.24 -8.03 -1.03
C ILE A 429 -20.69 -7.62 -1.35
N GLY A 430 -21.66 -8.48 -1.16
CA GLY A 430 -23.07 -8.16 -1.34
C GLY A 430 -23.53 -7.08 -0.35
N GLN A 431 -23.11 -7.18 0.92
CA GLN A 431 -23.38 -6.14 1.91
C GLN A 431 -22.70 -4.82 1.51
N CYS A 432 -21.42 -4.85 1.16
CA CYS A 432 -20.71 -3.64 0.72
C CYS A 432 -21.40 -2.98 -0.48
N ARG A 433 -21.87 -3.77 -1.44
CA ARG A 433 -22.62 -3.24 -2.59
C ARG A 433 -23.93 -2.58 -2.16
N ARG A 434 -24.65 -3.13 -1.17
CA ARG A 434 -25.88 -2.50 -0.65
C ARG A 434 -25.61 -1.24 0.14
N ASP A 435 -24.68 -1.30 1.05
CA ASP A 435 -24.55 -0.35 2.15
C ASP A 435 -23.49 0.73 1.89
N CYS A 436 -22.51 0.48 1.01
CA CYS A 436 -21.45 1.42 0.71
C CYS A 436 -21.57 2.03 -0.68
N PRO A 437 -21.92 3.30 -0.78
CA PRO A 437 -21.93 4.05 -2.03
C PRO A 437 -20.57 4.04 -2.75
N SER A 438 -19.49 4.17 -1.99
CA SER A 438 -18.12 4.18 -2.54
C SER A 438 -17.78 2.87 -3.24
N PHE A 439 -18.25 1.74 -2.70
CA PHE A 439 -18.07 0.44 -3.36
C PHE A 439 -18.66 0.43 -4.78
N ARG A 440 -19.91 0.90 -4.93
CA ARG A 440 -20.58 0.92 -6.22
C ARG A 440 -19.88 1.86 -7.20
N ALA A 441 -19.42 3.03 -6.71
CA ALA A 441 -18.67 3.97 -7.52
C ALA A 441 -17.35 3.38 -8.03
N ILE A 442 -16.61 2.71 -7.15
CA ILE A 442 -15.37 2.02 -7.51
C ILE A 442 -15.66 0.92 -8.52
N GLU A 443 -16.64 0.06 -8.26
CA GLU A 443 -16.99 -1.06 -9.13
C GLU A 443 -17.30 -0.60 -10.56
N ASP A 444 -18.03 0.49 -10.70
CA ASP A 444 -18.38 1.04 -12.01
C ASP A 444 -17.16 1.62 -12.76
N ARG A 445 -16.06 1.93 -12.08
CA ARG A 445 -14.86 2.56 -12.63
C ARG A 445 -13.67 1.63 -12.85
N LEU A 446 -13.73 0.42 -12.35
CA LEU A 446 -12.61 -0.52 -12.41
C LEU A 446 -12.10 -0.77 -13.83
N GLY A 447 -13.00 -0.81 -14.81
CA GLY A 447 -12.64 -0.95 -16.22
C GLY A 447 -11.72 0.18 -16.73
N ASN A 448 -11.95 1.40 -16.28
CA ASN A 448 -11.12 2.55 -16.65
C ASN A 448 -9.69 2.42 -16.05
N VAL A 449 -9.58 2.00 -14.79
CA VAL A 449 -8.27 1.78 -14.16
C VAL A 449 -7.51 0.65 -14.85
N VAL A 450 -8.20 -0.43 -15.23
CA VAL A 450 -7.58 -1.51 -16.02
C VAL A 450 -7.10 -0.99 -17.38
N ALA A 451 -7.90 -0.17 -18.05
CA ALA A 451 -7.48 0.46 -19.32
C ALA A 451 -6.23 1.34 -19.14
N PHE A 452 -6.12 2.03 -18.02
CA PHE A 452 -4.90 2.78 -17.69
C PHE A 452 -3.70 1.84 -17.48
N PHE A 453 -3.86 0.74 -16.75
CA PHE A 453 -2.80 -0.26 -16.58
C PHE A 453 -2.30 -0.85 -17.89
N GLN A 454 -3.17 -1.01 -18.87
CA GLN A 454 -2.81 -1.52 -20.20
C GLN A 454 -1.89 -0.55 -20.98
N THR A 455 -1.74 0.69 -20.52
CA THR A 455 -0.82 1.66 -21.12
C THR A 455 0.60 1.57 -20.58
N ALA A 456 0.82 0.86 -19.46
CA ALA A 456 2.14 0.71 -18.87
C ALA A 456 3.10 -0.05 -19.80
N ARG A 457 4.27 0.52 -19.98
CA ARG A 457 5.34 -0.01 -20.87
C ARG A 457 6.64 -0.14 -20.09
N PRO A 458 7.48 -1.13 -20.47
CA PRO A 458 8.81 -1.25 -19.87
C PRO A 458 9.66 0.00 -20.09
N ALA A 459 10.43 0.35 -19.08
CA ALA A 459 11.46 1.38 -19.13
C ALA A 459 12.81 0.71 -19.36
N ASP A 460 13.33 0.78 -20.57
CA ASP A 460 14.60 0.17 -20.93
C ASP A 460 15.78 1.08 -20.54
N LEU A 461 16.82 0.53 -19.93
CA LEU A 461 17.99 1.29 -19.49
C LEU A 461 18.68 2.03 -20.66
N HIS A 462 18.72 1.43 -21.85
CA HIS A 462 19.30 2.11 -23.02
C HIS A 462 18.51 3.38 -23.38
N ALA A 463 17.19 3.32 -23.30
CA ALA A 463 16.32 4.49 -23.55
C ALA A 463 16.49 5.54 -22.45
N ALA A 464 16.57 5.12 -21.19
CA ALA A 464 16.82 6.01 -20.05
C ALA A 464 18.17 6.76 -20.18
N ARG A 465 19.19 6.11 -20.76
CA ARG A 465 20.50 6.72 -21.04
C ARG A 465 20.56 7.48 -22.37
N GLY A 466 19.49 7.47 -23.17
CA GLY A 466 19.49 8.09 -24.51
C GLY A 466 20.44 7.46 -25.51
N ILE A 467 20.70 6.15 -25.40
CA ILE A 467 21.62 5.39 -26.24
C ILE A 467 20.93 4.22 -26.93
N THR A 468 21.58 3.63 -27.93
CA THR A 468 21.05 2.42 -28.59
C THR A 468 21.27 1.16 -27.75
N PRO A 469 20.49 0.07 -27.98
CA PRO A 469 20.74 -1.22 -27.33
C PRO A 469 22.16 -1.75 -27.53
N GLN A 470 22.76 -1.51 -28.71
CA GLN A 470 24.11 -1.92 -29.03
C GLN A 470 25.15 -1.13 -28.22
N GLN A 471 24.93 0.16 -28.03
CA GLN A 471 25.80 0.99 -27.19
C GLN A 471 25.68 0.58 -25.73
N LEU A 472 24.46 0.30 -25.23
CA LEU A 472 24.29 -0.24 -23.88
C LEU A 472 25.05 -1.56 -23.72
N LYS A 473 24.89 -2.49 -24.67
CA LYS A 473 25.63 -3.75 -24.64
C LYS A 473 27.15 -3.54 -24.57
N ALA A 474 27.69 -2.62 -25.35
CA ALA A 474 29.14 -2.31 -25.36
C ALA A 474 29.56 -1.71 -23.99
N GLN A 475 28.74 -0.84 -23.38
CA GLN A 475 29.02 -0.31 -22.04
C GLN A 475 29.03 -1.42 -20.97
N LEU A 476 28.02 -2.30 -20.97
CA LEU A 476 27.92 -3.42 -20.05
C LEU A 476 29.05 -4.44 -20.25
N ASP A 477 29.40 -4.75 -21.50
CA ASP A 477 30.54 -5.61 -21.80
C ASP A 477 31.89 -4.98 -21.39
N SER A 478 31.99 -3.65 -21.37
CA SER A 478 33.17 -2.95 -20.83
C SER A 478 33.18 -2.99 -19.31
N GLU A 479 32.03 -2.83 -18.65
CA GLU A 479 31.90 -2.81 -17.19
C GLU A 479 32.10 -4.20 -16.57
N PHE A 480 31.48 -5.23 -17.14
CA PHE A 480 31.44 -6.59 -16.59
C PHE A 480 32.40 -7.58 -17.28
N GLY A 481 33.13 -7.13 -18.28
CA GLY A 481 34.02 -7.93 -19.09
C GLY A 481 33.47 -8.28 -20.48
N ALA A 482 34.36 -8.39 -21.45
CA ALA A 482 33.98 -8.65 -22.86
C ALA A 482 33.07 -9.87 -23.01
N GLY A 483 31.98 -9.69 -23.73
CA GLY A 483 30.98 -10.75 -24.01
C GLY A 483 30.07 -11.09 -22.82
N SER A 484 30.08 -10.30 -21.74
CA SER A 484 29.28 -10.58 -20.54
C SER A 484 27.78 -10.58 -20.82
N VAL A 485 27.26 -9.68 -21.63
CA VAL A 485 25.81 -9.65 -21.93
C VAL A 485 25.35 -10.94 -22.58
N GLU A 486 26.11 -11.48 -23.54
CA GLU A 486 25.74 -12.73 -24.19
C GLU A 486 25.94 -13.95 -23.29
N LEU A 487 27.02 -14.01 -22.52
CA LEU A 487 27.20 -15.04 -21.51
C LEU A 487 26.06 -15.00 -20.47
N GLY A 488 25.67 -13.81 -20.04
CA GLY A 488 24.57 -13.60 -19.12
C GLY A 488 23.24 -14.10 -19.67
N ARG A 489 22.96 -13.90 -20.97
CA ARG A 489 21.79 -14.46 -21.64
C ARG A 489 21.79 -15.99 -21.56
N GLN A 490 22.94 -16.62 -21.84
CA GLN A 490 23.07 -18.08 -21.77
C GLN A 490 22.86 -18.59 -20.33
N VAL A 491 23.41 -17.92 -19.35
CA VAL A 491 23.18 -18.21 -17.93
C VAL A 491 21.70 -18.05 -17.56
N PHE A 492 21.06 -16.99 -18.02
CA PHE A 492 19.64 -16.74 -17.77
C PHE A 492 18.76 -17.86 -18.34
N VAL A 493 18.99 -18.25 -19.58
CA VAL A 493 18.30 -19.38 -20.24
C VAL A 493 18.40 -20.65 -19.40
N ARG A 494 19.58 -20.97 -18.92
CA ARG A 494 19.87 -22.20 -18.20
C ARG A 494 19.32 -22.20 -16.77
N ALA A 495 19.44 -21.08 -16.04
CA ALA A 495 19.22 -21.02 -14.60
C ALA A 495 17.96 -20.27 -14.19
N CYS A 496 17.45 -19.32 -14.98
CA CYS A 496 16.43 -18.35 -14.56
C CYS A 496 15.14 -18.41 -15.37
N ALA A 497 15.22 -18.62 -16.69
CA ALA A 497 14.10 -18.52 -17.62
C ALA A 497 12.93 -19.46 -17.26
N ARG A 498 13.21 -20.59 -16.61
CA ARG A 498 12.17 -21.53 -16.15
C ARG A 498 11.11 -20.86 -15.26
N CYS A 499 11.51 -19.88 -14.47
CA CYS A 499 10.62 -19.11 -13.61
C CYS A 499 10.35 -17.70 -14.17
N HIS A 500 11.35 -17.10 -14.81
CA HIS A 500 11.34 -15.73 -15.28
C HIS A 500 11.16 -15.60 -16.79
N SER A 501 10.31 -16.44 -17.40
CA SER A 501 9.80 -16.28 -18.76
C SER A 501 8.36 -16.77 -18.83
N SER A 502 7.51 -16.07 -19.58
CA SER A 502 6.16 -16.51 -19.93
C SER A 502 6.14 -17.39 -21.19
N GLN A 503 7.28 -17.55 -21.84
CA GLN A 503 7.44 -18.34 -23.06
C GLN A 503 7.66 -19.83 -22.75
N LYS A 504 7.45 -20.66 -23.74
CA LYS A 504 7.66 -22.12 -23.62
C LYS A 504 9.11 -22.50 -24.03
N GLN A 505 9.59 -23.58 -23.44
CA GLN A 505 10.86 -24.19 -23.87
C GLN A 505 10.85 -24.55 -25.36
N PRO A 506 11.97 -24.57 -26.03
CA PRO A 506 13.33 -24.34 -25.55
C PRO A 506 13.66 -22.83 -25.44
N TYR A 507 14.12 -22.37 -24.27
CA TYR A 507 14.38 -20.95 -23.99
C TYR A 507 15.58 -20.40 -24.81
N GLU A 508 16.44 -21.24 -25.35
CA GLU A 508 17.54 -20.83 -26.25
C GLU A 508 17.04 -20.07 -27.47
N ARG A 509 15.82 -20.35 -27.90
CA ARG A 509 15.17 -19.75 -29.07
C ARG A 509 14.34 -18.52 -28.72
N VAL A 510 14.21 -18.20 -27.43
CA VAL A 510 13.42 -17.04 -26.97
C VAL A 510 14.23 -15.77 -27.15
N ASP A 511 13.67 -14.81 -27.86
CA ASP A 511 14.13 -13.43 -27.84
C ASP A 511 13.39 -12.68 -26.71
N PHE A 512 14.08 -12.47 -25.58
CA PHE A 512 13.54 -11.80 -24.41
C PHE A 512 13.28 -10.29 -24.62
N HIS A 513 13.78 -9.73 -25.72
CA HIS A 513 13.57 -8.35 -26.12
C HIS A 513 12.51 -8.19 -27.21
N ALA A 514 11.95 -9.30 -27.71
CA ALA A 514 10.92 -9.26 -28.73
C ALA A 514 9.71 -8.40 -28.29
N VAL A 515 9.28 -7.54 -29.20
CA VAL A 515 8.13 -6.65 -28.99
C VAL A 515 6.94 -7.10 -29.81
N VAL A 516 5.75 -6.77 -29.37
CA VAL A 516 4.52 -6.98 -30.14
C VAL A 516 4.51 -5.99 -31.30
N PRO A 517 4.54 -6.48 -32.58
CA PRO A 517 4.75 -5.59 -33.74
C PRO A 517 3.71 -4.48 -33.87
N ASP A 518 2.44 -4.79 -33.60
CA ASP A 518 1.30 -3.91 -33.83
C ASP A 518 0.85 -3.19 -32.56
N ASP A 519 1.70 -3.10 -31.53
CA ASP A 519 1.35 -2.32 -30.33
C ASP A 519 1.30 -0.83 -30.71
N PRO A 520 0.14 -0.17 -30.46
CA PRO A 520 -0.05 1.23 -30.84
C PRO A 520 0.70 2.21 -29.92
N ILE A 521 1.21 1.73 -28.75
CA ILE A 521 1.89 2.56 -27.75
C ILE A 521 3.40 2.37 -27.86
N THR A 522 4.14 3.45 -27.71
CA THR A 522 5.61 3.43 -27.70
C THR A 522 6.12 3.86 -26.31
N PRO A 523 7.09 3.14 -25.72
CA PRO A 523 7.72 1.92 -26.21
C PRO A 523 6.73 0.76 -26.35
N LYS A 524 7.01 -0.14 -27.28
CA LYS A 524 6.13 -1.26 -27.57
C LYS A 524 6.14 -2.30 -26.44
N ARG A 525 5.03 -2.98 -26.26
CA ARG A 525 4.84 -4.10 -25.35
C ARG A 525 5.79 -5.26 -25.70
N ARG A 526 6.39 -5.88 -24.70
CA ARG A 526 7.19 -7.10 -24.84
C ARG A 526 6.28 -8.31 -25.10
N VAL A 527 6.77 -9.27 -25.87
CA VAL A 527 6.12 -10.57 -26.08
C VAL A 527 6.24 -11.43 -24.82
N ASP A 528 7.42 -11.43 -24.20
CA ASP A 528 7.67 -12.13 -22.93
C ASP A 528 7.36 -11.22 -21.75
N PHE A 529 6.55 -11.70 -20.81
CA PHE A 529 6.26 -11.02 -19.55
C PHE A 529 7.42 -11.14 -18.55
N LEU A 530 8.42 -11.94 -18.85
CA LEU A 530 9.58 -12.26 -18.00
C LEU A 530 9.18 -12.79 -16.60
N SER A 531 8.07 -13.51 -16.54
CA SER A 531 7.65 -14.33 -15.42
C SER A 531 6.64 -15.37 -15.90
N ASN A 532 6.74 -16.59 -15.36
CA ASN A 532 5.72 -17.61 -15.57
C ASN A 532 4.55 -17.52 -14.59
N GLU A 533 4.67 -16.68 -13.56
CA GLU A 533 3.67 -16.43 -12.50
C GLU A 533 3.15 -17.67 -11.74
N ASN A 534 3.84 -18.78 -11.85
CA ASN A 534 3.48 -19.98 -11.09
C ASN A 534 3.79 -19.80 -9.60
N PRO A 535 2.87 -20.13 -8.70
CA PRO A 535 3.11 -20.11 -7.27
C PRO A 535 4.21 -21.10 -6.88
N ILE A 536 5.21 -20.65 -6.15
CA ILE A 536 6.31 -21.44 -5.64
C ILE A 536 6.16 -21.54 -4.12
N GLU A 537 6.18 -22.75 -3.59
CA GLU A 537 6.06 -22.96 -2.16
C GLU A 537 7.16 -22.22 -1.39
N LEU A 538 6.76 -21.62 -0.27
CA LEU A 538 7.63 -20.83 0.60
C LEU A 538 8.92 -21.57 0.97
N ARG A 539 8.80 -22.89 1.27
CA ARG A 539 9.96 -23.74 1.63
C ARG A 539 11.00 -23.85 0.49
N VAL A 540 10.56 -23.76 -0.75
CA VAL A 540 11.45 -23.80 -1.93
C VAL A 540 12.15 -22.46 -2.11
N VAL A 541 11.43 -21.36 -1.91
CA VAL A 541 12.02 -20.01 -2.00
C VAL A 541 12.95 -19.75 -0.82
N GLY A 542 12.61 -20.26 0.37
CA GLY A 542 13.39 -20.15 1.60
C GLY A 542 13.44 -18.75 2.21
N THR A 543 12.57 -17.84 1.77
CA THR A 543 12.49 -16.49 2.33
C THR A 543 11.61 -16.42 3.57
N PHE A 544 11.53 -15.25 4.21
CA PHE A 544 10.68 -15.03 5.36
C PHE A 544 9.20 -15.35 5.08
N ALA A 545 8.60 -16.11 5.99
CA ALA A 545 7.27 -16.68 5.83
C ALA A 545 6.13 -15.69 6.06
N GLY A 546 6.35 -14.69 6.90
CA GLY A 546 5.27 -13.86 7.44
C GLY A 546 4.39 -13.24 6.38
N ARG A 547 4.96 -12.66 5.34
CA ARG A 547 4.22 -12.02 4.26
C ARG A 547 3.28 -13.01 3.52
N ALA A 548 3.81 -14.15 3.13
CA ALA A 548 3.03 -15.15 2.42
C ALA A 548 1.94 -15.79 3.29
N MET A 549 2.20 -15.87 4.59
CA MET A 549 1.27 -16.47 5.55
C MET A 549 0.15 -15.53 5.98
N HIS A 550 0.44 -14.23 6.09
CA HIS A 550 -0.51 -13.29 6.66
C HIS A 550 -1.55 -12.76 5.69
N SER A 551 -1.20 -12.63 4.42
CA SER A 551 -2.06 -11.99 3.44
C SER A 551 -2.86 -12.97 2.58
N ASN A 552 -2.51 -14.26 2.61
CA ASN A 552 -3.14 -15.26 1.76
C ASN A 552 -3.98 -16.23 2.60
N HIS A 553 -5.10 -16.64 2.06
CA HIS A 553 -5.90 -17.77 2.53
C HIS A 553 -6.41 -17.71 3.97
N MET A 554 -6.60 -16.52 4.51
CA MET A 554 -7.25 -16.43 5.80
C MET A 554 -8.77 -16.50 5.61
N PRO A 555 -9.45 -17.54 6.08
CA PRO A 555 -10.92 -17.61 6.06
C PRO A 555 -11.51 -16.36 6.71
N SER A 556 -12.62 -15.88 6.16
CA SER A 556 -13.30 -14.67 6.64
C SER A 556 -12.55 -13.35 6.42
N ARG A 557 -11.49 -13.37 5.65
CA ARG A 557 -10.76 -12.16 5.27
C ARG A 557 -11.12 -11.71 3.88
N ILE A 558 -10.94 -10.42 3.63
CA ILE A 558 -11.22 -9.80 2.33
C ILE A 558 -10.47 -10.49 1.19
N TRP A 559 -9.30 -11.03 1.44
CA TRP A 559 -8.52 -11.76 0.45
C TRP A 559 -9.18 -13.05 -0.01
N ALA A 560 -9.86 -13.75 0.91
CA ALA A 560 -10.55 -14.98 0.58
C ALA A 560 -11.72 -14.74 -0.39
N GLU A 561 -12.36 -13.58 -0.35
CA GLU A 561 -13.44 -13.22 -1.27
C GLU A 561 -12.96 -13.01 -2.71
N TYR A 562 -11.69 -12.69 -2.89
CA TYR A 562 -11.09 -12.45 -4.20
C TYR A 562 -10.11 -13.54 -4.65
N ALA A 563 -10.03 -14.63 -3.92
CA ALA A 563 -9.25 -15.81 -4.29
C ALA A 563 -10.05 -16.77 -5.16
N ALA A 564 -9.38 -17.43 -6.09
CA ALA A 564 -9.97 -18.52 -6.85
C ALA A 564 -10.35 -19.69 -5.93
N LEU A 565 -11.48 -20.36 -6.17
CA LEU A 565 -12.03 -21.40 -5.29
C LEU A 565 -11.07 -22.58 -5.17
N ASP A 566 -10.50 -23.02 -6.27
CA ASP A 566 -9.52 -24.12 -6.30
C ASP A 566 -8.21 -23.78 -5.59
N LEU A 567 -7.91 -22.52 -5.35
CA LEU A 567 -6.78 -22.05 -4.57
C LEU A 567 -7.12 -21.88 -3.08
N ARG A 568 -8.34 -21.43 -2.78
CA ARG A 568 -8.85 -21.28 -1.39
C ARG A 568 -8.86 -22.60 -0.63
N ASP A 569 -9.17 -23.69 -1.33
CA ASP A 569 -9.34 -25.01 -0.74
C ASP A 569 -8.00 -25.76 -0.56
N ARG A 570 -6.87 -25.12 -0.82
CA ARG A 570 -5.56 -25.74 -0.62
C ARG A 570 -5.33 -26.10 0.84
N ARG A 571 -4.71 -27.25 1.04
CA ARG A 571 -4.43 -27.77 2.39
C ARG A 571 -3.51 -26.84 3.15
N VAL A 572 -3.92 -26.56 4.38
CA VAL A 572 -3.13 -25.80 5.35
C VAL A 572 -1.90 -26.59 5.75
N ASP A 573 -0.74 -25.95 5.82
CA ASP A 573 0.46 -26.56 6.41
C ASP A 573 0.23 -26.86 7.90
N PRO A 574 0.40 -28.11 8.36
CA PRO A 574 0.11 -28.47 9.74
C PRO A 574 0.92 -27.70 10.78
N GLU A 575 2.20 -27.43 10.52
CA GLU A 575 3.07 -26.68 11.44
C GLU A 575 2.67 -25.21 11.54
N LEU A 576 2.24 -24.64 10.44
CA LEU A 576 1.82 -23.25 10.37
C LEU A 576 0.38 -23.05 10.85
N ARG A 577 -0.43 -24.11 10.85
CA ARG A 577 -1.82 -24.08 11.29
C ARG A 577 -1.98 -23.69 12.75
N GLU A 578 -1.09 -24.17 13.60
CA GLU A 578 -1.13 -23.86 15.04
C GLU A 578 -0.78 -22.39 15.31
N ILE A 579 0.03 -21.79 14.43
CA ILE A 579 0.51 -20.42 14.60
C ILE A 579 -0.42 -19.43 13.93
N MET A 580 -0.92 -19.81 12.76
CA MET A 580 -1.71 -18.94 11.89
C MET A 580 -2.92 -19.71 11.39
N LYS A 581 -3.89 -19.93 12.29
CA LYS A 581 -5.12 -20.66 11.96
C LYS A 581 -5.78 -20.06 10.73
N GLY A 582 -6.07 -20.91 9.75
CA GLY A 582 -6.68 -20.53 8.49
C GLY A 582 -5.72 -20.02 7.42
N SER A 583 -4.42 -19.95 7.69
CA SER A 583 -3.41 -19.62 6.70
C SER A 583 -3.14 -20.84 5.81
N GLY A 584 -3.04 -20.61 4.50
CA GLY A 584 -2.59 -21.65 3.56
C GLY A 584 -1.09 -21.95 3.73
N ARG A 585 -0.56 -22.77 2.82
CA ARG A 585 0.86 -23.16 2.84
C ARG A 585 1.83 -22.00 2.67
N GLY A 586 1.37 -20.89 2.14
CA GLY A 586 2.20 -19.76 1.74
C GLY A 586 2.97 -20.03 0.45
N TYR A 587 2.84 -19.12 -0.46
CA TYR A 587 3.49 -19.17 -1.77
C TYR A 587 4.03 -17.81 -2.12
N TYR A 588 5.09 -17.81 -2.91
CA TYR A 588 5.56 -16.63 -3.62
C TYR A 588 5.53 -16.90 -5.12
N ARG A 589 5.31 -15.86 -5.86
CA ARG A 589 5.29 -15.88 -7.30
C ARG A 589 6.54 -15.19 -7.84
N PRO A 590 7.20 -15.72 -8.89
CA PRO A 590 8.27 -15.01 -9.55
C PRO A 590 7.75 -13.66 -10.06
N PRO A 591 8.39 -12.53 -9.72
CA PRO A 591 8.02 -11.26 -10.32
C PRO A 591 8.48 -11.18 -11.76
N SER A 592 7.84 -10.33 -12.56
CA SER A 592 8.37 -9.94 -13.86
C SER A 592 9.74 -9.26 -13.69
N LEU A 593 10.66 -9.54 -14.59
CA LEU A 593 11.98 -8.89 -14.64
C LEU A 593 12.02 -7.71 -15.62
N LEU A 594 10.90 -7.34 -16.20
CA LEU A 594 10.82 -6.14 -17.05
C LEU A 594 11.22 -4.91 -16.23
N SER A 595 12.14 -4.13 -16.79
CA SER A 595 12.68 -2.92 -16.16
C SER A 595 13.29 -3.16 -14.77
N VAL A 596 13.82 -4.36 -14.53
CA VAL A 596 14.36 -4.76 -13.22
C VAL A 596 15.46 -3.81 -12.70
N TRP A 597 16.17 -3.15 -13.60
CA TRP A 597 17.19 -2.16 -13.27
C TRP A 597 16.63 -0.93 -12.52
N ALA A 598 15.33 -0.67 -12.64
CA ALA A 598 14.69 0.53 -12.07
C ALA A 598 13.98 0.28 -10.72
N TYR A 599 13.85 -0.97 -10.24
CA TYR A 599 12.96 -1.32 -9.13
C TYR A 599 13.61 -1.92 -7.88
N ALA A 600 14.93 -1.92 -7.82
CA ALA A 600 15.60 -2.35 -6.60
C ALA A 600 15.20 -1.48 -5.40
N PRO A 601 15.26 -1.98 -4.16
CA PRO A 601 15.65 -3.33 -3.72
C PRO A 601 14.63 -4.41 -4.05
N PHE A 602 15.01 -5.67 -3.84
CA PHE A 602 14.22 -6.81 -4.30
C PHE A 602 13.55 -7.60 -3.16
N MET A 603 12.78 -8.61 -3.55
CA MET A 603 11.94 -9.47 -2.73
C MET A 603 10.70 -8.74 -2.19
N HIS A 604 9.81 -9.52 -1.58
CA HIS A 604 8.48 -9.07 -1.14
C HIS A 604 8.47 -7.91 -0.12
N ASN A 605 9.57 -7.72 0.60
CA ASN A 605 9.72 -6.72 1.65
C ASN A 605 10.95 -5.81 1.43
N ASN A 606 11.43 -5.69 0.20
CA ASN A 606 12.65 -4.96 -0.15
C ASN A 606 13.87 -5.39 0.70
N ALA A 607 13.89 -6.67 1.09
CA ALA A 607 14.91 -7.18 2.02
C ALA A 607 16.26 -7.44 1.36
N ILE A 608 16.30 -7.66 0.04
CA ILE A 608 17.53 -7.92 -0.71
C ILE A 608 17.96 -6.67 -1.45
N GLY A 609 19.08 -6.16 -1.06
CA GLY A 609 19.68 -4.92 -1.51
C GLY A 609 20.19 -4.10 -0.32
N PRO A 610 20.96 -3.03 -0.57
CA PRO A 610 21.37 -2.11 0.47
C PRO A 610 20.14 -1.41 1.08
N GLU A 611 20.31 -0.87 2.29
CA GLU A 611 19.30 -0.01 2.87
C GLU A 611 19.24 1.31 2.10
N VAL A 612 18.02 1.82 1.98
CA VAL A 612 17.75 3.13 1.37
C VAL A 612 17.10 3.99 2.44
N CYS A 613 17.70 5.10 2.82
CA CYS A 613 17.31 5.81 4.03
C CYS A 613 16.82 7.24 3.83
N GLY A 614 17.14 7.89 2.73
CA GLY A 614 16.75 9.28 2.53
C GLY A 614 17.18 10.18 3.69
N LYS A 615 16.45 11.28 3.89
CA LYS A 615 16.69 12.24 4.96
C LYS A 615 15.66 12.03 6.09
N PRO A 616 16.05 11.98 7.36
CA PRO A 616 15.09 11.91 8.46
C PRO A 616 14.15 13.12 8.48
N ALA A 617 12.87 12.89 8.71
CA ALA A 617 11.88 13.96 8.70
C ALA A 617 11.94 14.89 9.92
N ASN A 618 12.55 14.44 11.03
CA ASN A 618 12.81 15.27 12.21
C ASN A 618 13.90 14.65 13.11
N LYS A 619 14.26 15.37 14.16
CA LYS A 619 15.37 15.02 15.07
C LYS A 619 15.22 13.67 15.78
N ASN A 620 14.01 13.14 15.90
CA ASN A 620 13.71 11.92 16.65
C ASN A 620 13.41 10.75 15.72
N ASN A 621 13.59 10.92 14.41
CA ASN A 621 13.20 9.94 13.42
C ASN A 621 14.36 9.19 12.82
N ASP A 622 15.11 8.53 13.65
CA ASP A 622 15.81 7.34 13.19
C ASP A 622 14.80 6.23 12.99
N PHE A 623 14.02 6.31 11.90
CA PHE A 623 13.16 5.19 11.47
C PHE A 623 13.97 3.93 11.19
N TYR A 624 15.28 4.05 11.12
CA TYR A 624 16.22 2.96 10.97
C TYR A 624 17.22 2.96 12.09
N SER A 625 17.01 2.11 13.07
CA SER A 625 18.14 1.40 13.63
C SER A 625 18.63 0.45 12.53
N SER A 626 19.96 0.32 12.39
CA SER A 626 20.52 -0.60 11.41
C SER A 626 19.85 -1.98 11.50
N PRO A 627 19.26 -2.50 10.42
CA PRO A 627 18.64 -3.83 10.45
C PRO A 627 19.68 -4.94 10.36
N TYR A 628 20.97 -4.60 10.20
CA TYR A 628 22.03 -5.58 10.08
C TYR A 628 22.49 -6.06 11.44
N VAL A 629 22.55 -7.37 11.59
CA VAL A 629 22.87 -8.05 12.83
C VAL A 629 23.95 -9.11 12.61
N ASP A 630 24.62 -9.49 13.69
CA ASP A 630 25.53 -10.64 13.75
C ASP A 630 24.75 -11.97 13.83
N GLN A 631 25.47 -13.07 14.03
CA GLN A 631 24.89 -14.40 14.15
C GLN A 631 24.02 -14.58 15.42
N ASN A 632 24.20 -13.70 16.40
CA ASN A 632 23.48 -13.72 17.68
C ASN A 632 22.33 -12.69 17.70
N ASP A 633 21.91 -12.15 16.55
CA ASP A 633 20.90 -11.11 16.39
C ASP A 633 21.27 -9.78 17.08
N LYS A 634 22.57 -9.53 17.33
CA LYS A 634 23.02 -8.24 17.86
C LYS A 634 23.33 -7.29 16.72
N PRO A 635 22.97 -5.99 16.84
CA PRO A 635 23.30 -5.00 15.84
C PRO A 635 24.80 -4.99 15.51
N LEU A 636 25.14 -4.92 14.23
CA LEU A 636 26.54 -4.79 13.81
C LEU A 636 27.13 -3.46 14.29
N ALA A 637 28.36 -3.51 14.82
CA ALA A 637 29.06 -2.31 15.22
C ALA A 637 29.36 -1.36 14.03
N ASN A 638 29.61 -1.94 12.86
CA ASN A 638 29.91 -1.21 11.62
C ASN A 638 28.98 -1.74 10.51
N PRO A 639 27.71 -1.33 10.50
CA PRO A 639 26.79 -1.76 9.47
C PRO A 639 27.16 -1.13 8.12
N PRO A 640 26.79 -1.77 6.98
CA PRO A 640 26.88 -1.13 5.68
C PRO A 640 26.11 0.20 5.68
N PRO A 641 26.66 1.25 5.03
CA PRO A 641 25.99 2.53 4.95
C PRO A 641 24.69 2.40 4.17
N CYS A 642 23.68 3.17 4.56
CA CYS A 642 22.46 3.27 3.77
C CYS A 642 22.67 4.26 2.60
N LEU A 643 21.96 4.02 1.51
CA LEU A 643 21.99 4.85 0.32
C LEU A 643 20.92 5.96 0.39
N PRO A 644 21.21 7.16 -0.12
CA PRO A 644 20.21 8.20 -0.22
C PRO A 644 19.10 7.82 -1.21
N PHE A 645 17.97 8.51 -1.14
CA PHE A 645 16.95 8.43 -2.18
C PHE A 645 17.46 9.12 -3.44
N ASP A 646 17.84 8.33 -4.42
CA ASP A 646 18.33 8.79 -5.72
C ASP A 646 17.44 8.19 -6.83
N SER A 647 16.56 9.03 -7.39
CA SER A 647 15.64 8.65 -8.46
C SER A 647 16.24 8.79 -9.84
N SER A 648 17.49 9.26 -9.97
CA SER A 648 18.19 9.37 -11.26
C SER A 648 18.39 8.00 -11.92
N VAL A 649 18.67 7.99 -13.21
CA VAL A 649 18.98 6.76 -13.97
C VAL A 649 20.15 6.02 -13.33
N GLU A 650 21.22 6.74 -13.00
CA GLU A 650 22.43 6.12 -12.44
C GLU A 650 22.24 5.69 -10.99
N GLY A 651 21.46 6.43 -10.19
CA GLY A 651 21.12 6.04 -8.82
C GLY A 651 20.34 4.74 -8.80
N ARG A 652 19.33 4.60 -9.67
CA ARG A 652 18.55 3.36 -9.82
C ARG A 652 19.42 2.21 -10.33
N TYR A 653 20.27 2.44 -11.33
CA TYR A 653 21.17 1.44 -11.87
C TYR A 653 22.19 0.96 -10.82
N GLN A 654 22.76 1.87 -10.03
CA GLN A 654 23.65 1.50 -8.94
C GLN A 654 22.96 0.67 -7.86
N LEU A 655 21.74 1.07 -7.47
CA LEU A 655 20.93 0.32 -6.49
C LEU A 655 20.59 -1.09 -7.03
N PHE A 656 20.29 -1.19 -8.32
CA PHE A 656 20.09 -2.47 -9.01
C PHE A 656 21.33 -3.36 -8.91
N LYS A 657 22.52 -2.87 -9.28
CA LYS A 657 23.76 -3.66 -9.25
C LYS A 657 24.04 -4.22 -7.86
N LEU A 658 23.98 -3.36 -6.84
CA LEU A 658 24.22 -3.76 -5.47
C LEU A 658 23.17 -4.77 -4.96
N SER A 659 21.93 -4.60 -5.38
CA SER A 659 20.85 -5.52 -5.01
C SER A 659 20.99 -6.87 -5.71
N MET A 660 21.40 -6.89 -6.99
CA MET A 660 21.68 -8.12 -7.72
C MET A 660 22.91 -8.86 -7.18
N GLU A 661 23.93 -8.14 -6.73
CA GLU A 661 25.05 -8.77 -6.03
C GLU A 661 24.58 -9.46 -4.75
N GLN A 662 23.79 -8.78 -3.92
CA GLN A 662 23.21 -9.41 -2.73
C GLN A 662 22.30 -10.59 -3.08
N LEU A 663 21.61 -10.56 -4.21
CA LEU A 663 20.74 -11.64 -4.65
C LEU A 663 21.53 -12.89 -5.07
N LEU A 664 22.60 -12.70 -5.83
CA LEU A 664 23.39 -13.80 -6.43
C LEU A 664 24.52 -14.32 -5.51
N TYR A 665 24.86 -13.57 -4.48
CA TYR A 665 25.85 -13.96 -3.45
C TYR A 665 25.24 -14.04 -2.05
N PRO A 666 24.35 -15.03 -1.80
CA PRO A 666 23.68 -15.14 -0.49
C PRO A 666 24.66 -15.22 0.68
N ASP A 667 25.81 -15.85 0.49
CA ASP A 667 26.81 -16.04 1.54
C ASP A 667 27.55 -14.72 1.90
N LYS A 668 27.55 -13.75 0.99
CA LYS A 668 28.10 -12.40 1.21
C LYS A 668 27.04 -11.41 1.67
N ARG A 669 25.79 -11.83 1.75
CA ARG A 669 24.63 -11.00 2.10
C ARG A 669 24.67 -10.66 3.58
N PRO A 670 24.72 -9.38 3.97
CA PRO A 670 24.64 -9.03 5.39
C PRO A 670 23.32 -9.52 5.98
N ARG A 671 23.36 -10.13 7.17
CA ARG A 671 22.16 -10.64 7.83
C ARG A 671 21.29 -9.47 8.28
N LYS A 672 20.02 -9.44 7.84
CA LYS A 672 19.03 -8.43 8.19
C LYS A 672 18.00 -8.99 9.15
N VAL A 673 17.83 -8.30 10.27
CA VAL A 673 16.75 -8.53 11.23
C VAL A 673 16.37 -7.17 11.82
N THR A 674 15.14 -6.74 11.62
CA THR A 674 14.63 -5.53 12.26
C THR A 674 14.32 -5.87 13.73
N LEU A 675 14.89 -5.11 14.66
CA LEU A 675 14.73 -5.29 16.10
C LEU A 675 13.94 -4.14 16.70
N ALA A 676 13.16 -4.41 17.75
CA ALA A 676 12.58 -3.36 18.56
C ALA A 676 13.71 -2.50 19.16
N ASP A 677 13.61 -1.18 19.03
CA ASP A 677 14.65 -0.25 19.49
C ASP A 677 14.42 0.27 20.89
N GLU A 678 13.23 0.01 21.46
CA GLU A 678 12.85 0.32 22.84
C GLU A 678 12.16 -0.87 23.52
N ASP A 679 12.08 -0.85 24.84
CA ASP A 679 11.19 -1.71 25.58
C ASP A 679 9.74 -1.28 25.32
N ILE A 680 8.88 -2.23 24.96
CA ILE A 680 7.49 -1.98 24.63
C ILE A 680 6.61 -2.46 25.77
N ILE A 681 5.69 -1.64 26.23
CA ILE A 681 4.68 -2.02 27.20
C ILE A 681 3.34 -2.17 26.50
N VAL A 682 2.78 -3.36 26.54
CA VAL A 682 1.46 -3.66 25.97
C VAL A 682 0.46 -3.88 27.09
N ASP A 683 -0.51 -3.01 27.19
CA ASP A 683 -1.64 -3.20 28.10
C ASP A 683 -2.66 -4.14 27.45
N VAL A 684 -2.68 -5.38 27.92
CA VAL A 684 -3.47 -6.46 27.31
C VAL A 684 -4.91 -6.42 27.74
N ALA A 685 -5.16 -6.03 28.99
CA ALA A 685 -6.50 -5.83 29.52
C ALA A 685 -6.45 -4.88 30.71
N PRO A 686 -7.25 -3.83 30.72
CA PRO A 686 -7.32 -2.91 31.85
C PRO A 686 -7.86 -3.60 33.12
N ASN A 687 -8.77 -4.58 32.98
CA ASN A 687 -9.32 -5.33 34.09
C ASN A 687 -9.61 -6.78 33.69
N VAL A 688 -8.91 -7.72 34.29
CA VAL A 688 -9.14 -9.18 34.17
C VAL A 688 -9.53 -9.71 35.54
N THR A 689 -10.64 -10.39 35.67
CA THR A 689 -11.00 -11.11 36.89
C THR A 689 -10.12 -12.35 36.98
N VAL A 690 -9.09 -12.30 37.82
CA VAL A 690 -8.07 -13.37 37.92
C VAL A 690 -8.48 -14.48 38.89
N LEU A 691 -9.14 -14.14 39.99
CA LEU A 691 -9.66 -15.05 41.01
C LEU A 691 -10.88 -14.39 41.67
N ASP A 692 -11.81 -15.16 42.23
CA ASP A 692 -13.04 -14.79 42.94
C ASP A 692 -13.20 -13.30 43.26
N GLY A 693 -13.50 -12.48 42.25
CA GLY A 693 -13.78 -11.06 42.40
C GLY A 693 -12.55 -10.12 42.44
N VAL A 694 -11.34 -10.60 42.21
CA VAL A 694 -10.14 -9.75 42.08
C VAL A 694 -9.97 -9.32 40.66
N GLU A 695 -10.19 -8.05 40.37
CA GLU A 695 -9.84 -7.42 39.09
C GLU A 695 -8.38 -7.01 39.11
N ALA A 696 -7.65 -7.39 38.07
CA ALA A 696 -6.25 -7.03 37.86
C ALA A 696 -6.05 -6.57 36.43
N GLY A 697 -5.32 -5.50 36.23
CA GLY A 697 -4.81 -5.07 34.92
C GLY A 697 -3.59 -5.92 34.54
N LEU A 698 -3.40 -6.15 33.25
CA LEU A 698 -2.24 -6.89 32.74
C LEU A 698 -1.49 -6.07 31.72
N SER A 699 -0.23 -5.79 32.01
CA SER A 699 0.73 -5.20 31.07
C SER A 699 1.86 -6.20 30.81
N ILE A 700 2.27 -6.29 29.55
CA ILE A 700 3.35 -7.13 29.10
C ILE A 700 4.50 -6.26 28.61
N LYS A 701 5.68 -6.47 29.14
CA LYS A 701 6.91 -5.89 28.60
C LYS A 701 7.45 -6.76 27.46
N ILE A 702 7.69 -6.15 26.32
CA ILE A 702 8.45 -6.76 25.22
C ILE A 702 9.84 -6.11 25.20
N PRO A 703 10.91 -6.88 25.40
CA PRO A 703 12.24 -6.31 25.53
C PRO A 703 12.73 -5.63 24.25
N LYS A 704 13.48 -4.55 24.42
CA LYS A 704 14.35 -4.02 23.37
C LYS A 704 15.22 -5.13 22.76
N GLY A 705 15.41 -5.10 21.45
CA GLY A 705 16.15 -6.13 20.73
C GLY A 705 15.31 -7.34 20.33
N THR A 706 14.01 -7.36 20.64
CA THR A 706 13.10 -8.37 20.10
C THR A 706 12.94 -8.19 18.60
N PRO A 707 13.10 -9.24 17.77
CA PRO A 707 12.87 -9.13 16.35
C PRO A 707 11.43 -8.66 16.04
N ALA A 708 11.29 -7.57 15.30
CA ALA A 708 9.98 -6.98 14.98
C ALA A 708 9.01 -7.99 14.36
N LEU A 709 9.51 -8.90 13.53
CA LEU A 709 8.73 -9.98 12.95
C LEU A 709 8.23 -11.02 13.95
N LYS A 710 8.77 -11.02 15.18
CA LYS A 710 8.28 -11.88 16.26
C LYS A 710 7.15 -11.23 17.08
N LEU A 711 7.02 -9.91 17.04
CA LEU A 711 6.00 -9.20 17.82
C LEU A 711 4.58 -9.66 17.45
N ASN A 712 4.36 -9.93 16.18
CA ASN A 712 3.08 -10.42 15.69
C ASN A 712 2.82 -11.91 15.97
N SER A 713 3.81 -12.64 16.44
CA SER A 713 3.69 -14.05 16.82
C SER A 713 3.61 -14.25 18.33
N LEU A 714 3.55 -13.19 19.13
CA LEU A 714 3.39 -13.25 20.57
C LEU A 714 2.00 -13.76 20.94
N ARG A 715 1.94 -14.85 21.69
CA ARG A 715 0.70 -15.52 22.12
C ARG A 715 0.31 -15.12 23.54
N TYR A 716 0.06 -13.85 23.75
CA TYR A 716 -0.23 -13.33 25.09
C TYR A 716 -1.56 -13.85 25.68
N LYS A 717 -2.52 -14.26 24.86
CA LYS A 717 -3.74 -14.91 25.36
C LYS A 717 -3.43 -16.28 25.95
N ASP A 718 -2.55 -17.05 25.30
CA ASP A 718 -2.08 -18.31 25.85
C ASP A 718 -1.30 -18.07 27.14
N MET A 719 -0.46 -17.04 27.17
CA MET A 719 0.28 -16.61 28.34
C MET A 719 -0.66 -16.28 29.51
N LEU A 720 -1.73 -15.51 29.26
CA LEU A 720 -2.75 -15.22 30.26
C LEU A 720 -3.45 -16.48 30.80
N GLN A 721 -3.86 -17.35 29.89
CA GLN A 721 -4.49 -18.61 30.26
C GLN A 721 -3.55 -19.48 31.10
N ASP A 722 -2.28 -19.50 30.76
CA ASP A 722 -1.28 -20.27 31.48
C ASP A 722 -0.97 -19.70 32.87
N ILE A 723 -0.98 -18.37 33.00
CA ILE A 723 -0.91 -17.70 34.31
C ILE A 723 -2.11 -18.09 35.17
N VAL A 724 -3.30 -18.02 34.65
CA VAL A 724 -4.51 -18.44 35.36
C VAL A 724 -4.45 -19.92 35.71
N LEU A 725 -3.97 -20.75 34.78
CA LEU A 725 -3.82 -22.19 35.00
C LEU A 725 -2.77 -22.49 36.08
N MET A 726 -1.62 -21.83 36.06
CA MET A 726 -0.58 -21.94 37.09
C MET A 726 -1.12 -21.61 38.48
N LEU A 727 -1.97 -20.57 38.56
CA LEU A 727 -2.55 -20.17 39.85
C LEU A 727 -3.57 -21.17 40.39
N ARG A 728 -4.30 -21.86 39.50
CA ARG A 728 -5.40 -22.76 39.83
C ARG A 728 -4.95 -24.22 39.93
N ASP A 729 -4.09 -24.68 39.02
CA ASP A 729 -3.71 -26.08 38.84
C ASP A 729 -2.35 -26.15 38.11
N PRO A 730 -1.23 -26.02 38.85
CA PRO A 730 0.11 -26.07 38.27
C PRO A 730 0.43 -27.39 37.55
N ASP A 731 -0.10 -28.50 38.05
CA ASP A 731 0.19 -29.82 37.48
C ASP A 731 -0.44 -29.96 36.08
N ARG A 732 -1.59 -29.38 35.90
CA ARG A 732 -2.27 -29.31 34.60
C ARG A 732 -1.52 -28.43 33.58
N LEU A 733 -0.89 -27.36 34.04
CA LEU A 733 -0.03 -26.53 33.17
C LEU A 733 1.19 -27.35 32.71
N GLU A 734 1.85 -28.07 33.59
CA GLU A 734 2.99 -28.93 33.25
C GLU A 734 2.57 -30.03 32.26
N ALA A 735 1.44 -30.65 32.47
CA ALA A 735 0.87 -31.67 31.59
C ALA A 735 0.56 -31.10 30.20
N LYS A 736 0.06 -29.85 30.11
CA LYS A 736 -0.24 -29.18 28.85
C LYS A 736 0.97 -29.06 27.92
N TYR A 737 2.15 -28.83 28.50
CA TYR A 737 3.36 -28.59 27.73
C TYR A 737 4.32 -29.75 27.64
N LYS A 738 3.99 -30.89 28.23
CA LYS A 738 4.87 -32.05 28.32
C LYS A 738 5.38 -32.54 26.96
N ASP A 739 4.48 -32.56 25.97
CA ASP A 739 4.78 -33.07 24.64
C ASP A 739 5.05 -31.94 23.59
N ILE A 740 4.95 -30.66 24.02
CA ILE A 740 5.05 -29.51 23.13
C ILE A 740 6.39 -28.78 23.29
N LEU A 741 6.90 -28.70 24.52
CA LEU A 741 8.12 -27.97 24.83
C LEU A 741 9.22 -28.91 25.31
N SER A 742 10.47 -28.59 25.01
CA SER A 742 11.62 -29.26 25.58
C SER A 742 11.63 -29.11 27.11
N PRO A 743 12.29 -30.03 27.84
CA PRO A 743 12.40 -29.93 29.30
C PRO A 743 12.99 -28.59 29.79
N GLU A 744 13.94 -28.01 29.02
CA GLU A 744 14.56 -26.72 29.33
C GLU A 744 13.52 -25.62 29.24
N ARG A 745 12.81 -25.52 28.09
CA ARG A 745 11.78 -24.51 27.87
C ARG A 745 10.60 -24.63 28.82
N ARG A 746 10.24 -25.84 29.24
CA ARG A 746 9.22 -26.01 30.28
C ARG A 746 9.65 -25.43 31.61
N ARG A 747 10.92 -25.65 32.00
CA ARG A 747 11.48 -25.06 33.23
C ARG A 747 11.46 -23.54 33.18
N GLU A 748 11.90 -22.95 32.09
CA GLU A 748 11.87 -21.49 31.87
C GLU A 748 10.44 -20.93 31.98
N LEU A 749 9.48 -21.59 31.34
CA LEU A 749 8.08 -21.23 31.41
C LEU A 749 7.54 -21.29 32.85
N VAL A 750 7.78 -22.41 33.55
CA VAL A 750 7.33 -22.60 34.92
C VAL A 750 8.01 -21.63 35.89
N GLN A 751 9.29 -21.38 35.76
CA GLN A 751 10.01 -20.37 36.56
C GLN A 751 9.48 -18.97 36.36
N GLY A 752 9.24 -18.56 35.10
CA GLY A 752 8.65 -17.28 34.79
C GLY A 752 7.25 -17.11 35.39
N LEU A 753 6.40 -18.13 35.27
CA LEU A 753 5.07 -18.13 35.89
C LEU A 753 5.10 -18.15 37.42
N GLN A 754 6.05 -18.83 38.05
CA GLN A 754 6.26 -18.79 39.48
C GLN A 754 6.72 -17.41 39.96
N GLN A 755 7.56 -16.73 39.19
CA GLN A 755 7.97 -15.36 39.47
C GLN A 755 6.76 -14.42 39.40
N VAL A 756 5.97 -14.53 38.35
CA VAL A 756 4.72 -13.79 38.20
C VAL A 756 3.77 -14.04 39.39
N ARG A 757 3.63 -15.31 39.82
CA ARG A 757 2.82 -15.67 40.97
C ARG A 757 3.31 -15.03 42.27
N ALA A 758 4.61 -14.96 42.46
CA ALA A 758 5.22 -14.40 43.68
C ALA A 758 4.96 -12.88 43.79
N GLU A 759 4.73 -12.21 42.67
CA GLU A 759 4.44 -10.76 42.61
C GLU A 759 2.95 -10.44 42.69
N LEU A 760 2.08 -11.46 42.53
CA LEU A 760 0.62 -11.25 42.62
C LEU A 760 0.21 -10.97 44.08
N LYS A 761 -0.42 -9.79 44.27
CA LYS A 761 -1.05 -9.42 45.50
C LYS A 761 -2.51 -9.10 45.26
N PRO A 762 -3.43 -9.46 46.15
CA PRO A 762 -4.86 -9.11 45.99
C PRO A 762 -5.06 -7.62 45.82
N GLY A 763 -5.82 -7.21 44.81
CA GLY A 763 -6.15 -5.83 44.53
C GLY A 763 -5.12 -5.00 43.77
N LEU A 764 -4.05 -5.63 43.25
CA LEU A 764 -3.02 -4.96 42.45
C LEU A 764 -3.10 -5.34 40.98
N THR A 765 -2.72 -4.40 40.11
CA THR A 765 -2.52 -4.65 38.69
C THR A 765 -1.44 -5.70 38.49
N PHE A 766 -1.74 -6.67 37.68
CA PHE A 766 -0.81 -7.74 37.33
C PHE A 766 0.21 -7.21 36.30
N ASP A 767 1.44 -7.01 36.74
CA ASP A 767 2.46 -6.37 35.94
C ASP A 767 3.52 -7.41 35.49
N LEU A 768 3.41 -7.88 34.24
CA LEU A 768 4.41 -8.75 33.61
C LEU A 768 5.67 -8.01 33.15
N THR A 769 5.75 -6.70 33.31
CA THR A 769 6.99 -5.96 32.96
C THR A 769 8.18 -6.42 33.80
N LYS A 770 7.93 -7.10 34.92
CA LYS A 770 8.92 -7.69 35.80
C LYS A 770 9.26 -9.14 35.47
N ALA A 771 8.50 -9.78 34.56
CA ALA A 771 8.84 -11.14 34.13
C ALA A 771 10.17 -11.14 33.36
N SER A 772 10.88 -12.24 33.41
CA SER A 772 12.12 -12.37 32.65
C SER A 772 11.88 -12.32 31.15
N ASP A 773 12.85 -11.79 30.41
CA ASP A 773 12.79 -11.75 28.96
C ASP A 773 12.63 -13.16 28.35
N ASP A 774 13.27 -14.17 28.96
CA ASP A 774 13.15 -15.56 28.54
C ASP A 774 11.73 -16.12 28.67
N PHE A 775 11.02 -15.72 29.73
CA PHE A 775 9.61 -16.06 29.90
C PHE A 775 8.75 -15.48 28.77
N ILE A 776 8.91 -14.19 28.46
CA ILE A 776 8.17 -13.56 27.36
C ILE A 776 8.51 -14.24 26.03
N GLN A 777 9.79 -14.50 25.77
CA GLN A 777 10.25 -15.15 24.54
C GLN A 777 9.71 -16.57 24.35
N ALA A 778 9.38 -17.29 25.42
CA ALA A 778 8.79 -18.63 25.34
C ALA A 778 7.42 -18.64 24.61
N TYR A 779 6.72 -17.50 24.57
CA TYR A 779 5.45 -17.37 23.88
C TYR A 779 5.56 -16.89 22.44
N TYR A 780 6.77 -16.66 21.91
CA TYR A 780 6.94 -16.40 20.49
C TYR A 780 6.95 -17.69 19.66
N SER A 781 6.41 -17.59 18.45
CA SER A 781 6.54 -18.67 17.49
C SER A 781 7.99 -18.83 17.01
N ASN A 782 8.49 -20.08 17.05
CA ASN A 782 9.78 -20.43 16.47
C ASN A 782 9.71 -20.77 14.98
N VAL A 783 8.50 -20.97 14.44
CA VAL A 783 8.29 -21.36 13.04
C VAL A 783 8.49 -20.18 12.09
N LEU A 784 8.20 -18.98 12.54
CA LEU A 784 8.46 -17.79 11.74
C LEU A 784 9.96 -17.49 11.75
N GLY A 785 10.58 -17.49 10.57
CA GLY A 785 11.97 -17.07 10.41
C GLY A 785 12.17 -15.66 10.92
N ARG A 786 13.37 -15.36 11.41
CA ARG A 786 13.75 -14.02 11.90
C ARG A 786 14.51 -13.23 10.85
N VAL A 787 15.25 -13.93 9.99
CA VAL A 787 16.09 -13.32 8.96
C VAL A 787 15.23 -12.91 7.78
N GLU A 788 15.24 -11.63 7.47
CA GLU A 788 14.34 -11.04 6.47
C GLU A 788 14.84 -11.22 5.05
N ASN A 789 16.15 -11.18 4.86
CA ASN A 789 16.79 -11.29 3.54
C ASN A 789 17.30 -12.70 3.22
N GLY A 790 16.71 -13.72 3.85
CA GLY A 790 16.98 -15.12 3.51
C GLY A 790 16.30 -15.53 2.21
N GLY A 791 16.67 -16.70 1.71
CA GLY A 791 16.05 -17.33 0.54
C GLY A 791 16.54 -16.78 -0.80
N HIS A 792 15.86 -17.18 -1.86
CA HIS A 792 16.23 -16.95 -3.25
C HIS A 792 17.71 -17.27 -3.51
N THR A 793 18.05 -18.51 -3.27
CA THR A 793 19.42 -19.00 -3.44
C THR A 793 19.69 -19.53 -4.86
N PHE A 794 18.74 -19.34 -5.78
CA PHE A 794 18.87 -19.71 -7.18
C PHE A 794 20.03 -18.94 -7.82
N GLY A 795 20.92 -19.66 -8.47
CA GLY A 795 22.14 -19.08 -9.05
C GLY A 795 23.33 -18.92 -8.11
N LYS A 796 23.22 -19.33 -6.83
CA LYS A 796 24.33 -19.25 -5.87
C LYS A 796 25.59 -20.04 -6.31
N ASP A 797 25.36 -21.16 -7.01
CA ASP A 797 26.42 -22.08 -7.46
C ASP A 797 27.05 -21.66 -8.81
N LEU A 798 26.58 -20.56 -9.41
CA LEU A 798 27.21 -19.97 -10.58
C LEU A 798 28.61 -19.43 -10.23
N SER A 799 29.53 -19.50 -11.17
CA SER A 799 30.84 -18.87 -11.01
C SER A 799 30.70 -17.33 -10.95
N ASP A 800 31.69 -16.65 -10.38
CA ASP A 800 31.67 -15.18 -10.29
C ASP A 800 31.53 -14.52 -11.66
N ARG A 801 32.19 -15.06 -12.70
CA ARG A 801 32.06 -14.59 -14.06
C ARG A 801 30.62 -14.72 -14.58
N GLU A 802 29.95 -15.85 -14.32
CA GLU A 802 28.56 -16.06 -14.74
C GLU A 802 27.60 -15.15 -13.97
N LYS A 803 27.82 -14.90 -12.67
CA LYS A 803 27.01 -13.98 -11.89
C LYS A 803 27.12 -12.56 -12.41
N GLN A 804 28.34 -12.08 -12.65
CA GLN A 804 28.57 -10.75 -13.21
C GLN A 804 27.97 -10.60 -14.62
N ALA A 805 28.13 -11.63 -15.45
CA ALA A 805 27.53 -11.70 -16.78
C ALA A 805 25.98 -11.68 -16.70
N LEU A 806 25.40 -12.38 -15.74
CA LEU A 806 23.95 -12.39 -15.53
C LEU A 806 23.44 -11.00 -15.13
N ILE A 807 24.15 -10.27 -14.24
CA ILE A 807 23.79 -8.89 -13.89
C ILE A 807 23.81 -7.99 -15.13
N ALA A 808 24.86 -8.12 -15.97
CA ALA A 808 24.95 -7.36 -17.22
C ALA A 808 23.76 -7.64 -18.17
N PHE A 809 23.35 -8.90 -18.31
CA PHE A 809 22.20 -9.26 -19.14
C PHE A 809 20.89 -8.71 -18.54
N LEU A 810 20.67 -8.89 -17.23
CA LEU A 810 19.45 -8.42 -16.56
C LEU A 810 19.29 -6.90 -16.66
N ALA A 811 20.36 -6.14 -16.72
CA ALA A 811 20.32 -4.69 -16.96
C ALA A 811 19.75 -4.32 -18.34
N THR A 812 19.65 -5.27 -19.28
CA THR A 812 19.08 -5.03 -20.61
C THR A 812 17.57 -5.30 -20.67
N LEU A 813 16.98 -5.91 -19.62
CA LEU A 813 15.56 -6.29 -19.55
C LEU A 813 14.74 -5.13 -18.92
#